data_c4b4399c0da3bcf804abf018099c0033
#
_entry.id   c4b4399c0da3bcf804abf018099c0033
#
_cell.length_a   1.000
_cell.length_b   1.000
_cell.length_c   1.000
_cell.angle_alpha   90.00
_cell.angle_beta   90.00
_cell.angle_gamma   90.00
#
_symmetry.space_group_name_H-M   'P 1'
#
loop_
_entity.id
_entity.type
_entity.pdbx_description
1 polymer ?
#
loop_
_entity_poly.entity_id
_entity_poly.type
_entity_poly.pdbx_seq_one_letter_code
_entity_poly.pdbx_strand_id
1 'polypeptide(L)'
;MRSSLRVAFTLGLLLCMVSPRLAAQSPLSPGKAVAGNVAGKDTARFTLRADSNAVVRLRVEQRPANVALRLLGPKKSVVRVVNGNAKGYEELQVVTTEAGEYQLQVTAADSAGGAFAVTLLANERLSTDPRRLTDQLLAPWDRRDGPGAAVAVWRGGRTLFAKAYGMANLAYDVPFTVGTPTNIGSTSKQFTAFAVMLLVEEGKLSLDDDVRKHLPELKSFGQTVTVRHLLTHTSGYRELYNALVLTGRRIDEADYVGREEFIPLINRQPVLQNAPGAEFNYNNTAFGLAAMIVARASGLPFEEFMAQRVFAPIGMTSSRVRADVRVPVKGATVGYSRNANGVWRDLGDLGGSMGAGGIYTTLADLQKWAEHLANPRVGTKASLTQMMTPYTLTDGKSTGYGFGLFIDTQNDQRRVHHGGADVSHRSMLALYPDLNAGITVQSNDGAFDASVTFQIAQAFFPELAPKPLVAAATFDAATYDPKQFDQFTGSYPLDAAPQFVLTFTRAGDTLYTQATGQMKLRLRPTSDTSFAVQGVPASVEFIRDAAKKVTGAVLVQGGARQKATRQSAAVVVAAPWRPTVAELNALSGRYYSEELETYWEFVVSDGKLVVKHRRLSDIPLTATTKDTFSGGAFTLTLERDRSGQAIGFYANATRSRDIRFARVR
;
A
#
# COMPACT_ATOMS: atom_id res chain seq x y z
N MET A 1 -79.24 -0.34 51.37
CA MET A 1 -78.92 -1.76 51.14
C MET A 1 -78.20 -1.92 49.83
N ARG A 2 -77.04 -2.45 49.83
CA ARG A 2 -76.02 -2.99 48.89
C ARG A 2 -74.67 -2.29 49.01
N SER A 3 -73.84 -2.90 49.81
CA SER A 3 -72.45 -2.67 50.02
C SER A 3 -71.63 -3.14 48.75
N SER A 4 -70.83 -2.30 48.20
CA SER A 4 -69.87 -2.67 47.18
C SER A 4 -68.42 -2.65 47.73
N LEU A 5 -67.86 -3.83 47.87
CA LEU A 5 -66.46 -4.11 48.25
C LEU A 5 -65.53 -3.68 47.12
N ARG A 6 -64.65 -2.75 47.41
CA ARG A 6 -63.52 -2.44 46.49
C ARG A 6 -62.32 -3.25 46.92
N VAL A 7 -61.93 -4.19 46.08
CA VAL A 7 -60.64 -4.91 46.19
C VAL A 7 -59.56 -4.07 45.50
N ALA A 8 -58.56 -3.62 46.24
CA ALA A 8 -57.38 -2.97 45.73
C ALA A 8 -56.35 -4.02 45.35
N PHE A 9 -56.05 -4.11 44.04
CA PHE A 9 -54.93 -4.90 43.53
C PHE A 9 -53.64 -4.04 43.55
N THR A 10 -52.71 -4.35 44.45
CA THR A 10 -51.41 -3.76 44.50
C THR A 10 -50.50 -4.54 43.54
N LEU A 11 -50.18 -3.96 42.36
CA LEU A 11 -49.24 -4.52 41.41
C LEU A 11 -47.82 -4.19 41.88
N GLY A 12 -47.14 -5.15 42.46
CA GLY A 12 -45.71 -5.04 42.80
C GLY A 12 -44.85 -5.06 41.54
N LEU A 13 -44.24 -3.92 41.18
CA LEU A 13 -43.23 -3.82 40.14
C LEU A 13 -41.93 -4.45 40.68
N LEU A 14 -41.65 -5.67 40.26
CA LEU A 14 -40.33 -6.29 40.48
C LEU A 14 -39.35 -5.64 39.52
N LEU A 15 -38.58 -4.65 39.99
CA LEU A 15 -37.42 -4.13 39.27
C LEU A 15 -36.31 -5.19 39.29
N CYS A 16 -36.24 -6.01 38.27
CA CYS A 16 -35.02 -6.82 38.03
C CYS A 16 -33.86 -5.89 37.71
N MET A 17 -33.07 -5.57 38.74
CA MET A 17 -31.74 -5.01 38.53
C MET A 17 -30.88 -6.07 37.79
N VAL A 18 -30.77 -5.92 36.48
CA VAL A 18 -29.80 -6.67 35.70
C VAL A 18 -28.43 -6.07 35.99
N SER A 19 -27.69 -6.67 36.90
CA SER A 19 -26.26 -6.40 37.07
C SER A 19 -25.56 -6.55 35.73
N PRO A 20 -24.61 -5.68 35.35
CA PRO A 20 -23.86 -5.87 34.13
C PRO A 20 -23.03 -7.17 34.26
N ARG A 21 -23.57 -8.26 33.70
CA ARG A 21 -22.77 -9.48 33.53
C ARG A 21 -21.58 -9.12 32.63
N LEU A 22 -20.35 -9.41 33.10
CA LEU A 22 -19.19 -9.52 32.24
C LEU A 22 -19.64 -10.27 30.97
N ALA A 23 -19.47 -9.64 29.80
CA ALA A 23 -19.90 -10.21 28.55
C ALA A 23 -19.28 -11.60 28.39
N ALA A 24 -20.09 -12.65 28.48
CA ALA A 24 -19.67 -14.01 28.28
C ALA A 24 -19.04 -14.11 26.86
N GLN A 25 -17.86 -14.73 26.77
CA GLN A 25 -17.22 -14.97 25.49
C GLN A 25 -18.09 -15.98 24.72
N SER A 26 -18.65 -15.54 23.60
CA SER A 26 -19.52 -16.39 22.77
C SER A 26 -18.68 -17.17 21.76
N PRO A 27 -18.68 -18.52 21.79
CA PRO A 27 -17.96 -19.31 20.81
C PRO A 27 -18.61 -19.18 19.42
N LEU A 28 -17.77 -19.03 18.39
CA LEU A 28 -18.20 -19.00 17.00
C LEU A 28 -18.09 -20.39 16.38
N SER A 29 -19.10 -20.76 15.61
CA SER A 29 -19.10 -21.96 14.79
C SER A 29 -19.33 -21.60 13.33
N PRO A 30 -18.69 -22.29 12.36
CA PRO A 30 -18.84 -21.99 10.94
C PRO A 30 -20.30 -21.95 10.50
N GLY A 31 -20.66 -20.94 9.72
CA GLY A 31 -21.99 -20.74 9.15
C GLY A 31 -23.08 -20.26 10.11
N LYS A 32 -22.84 -20.19 11.43
CA LYS A 32 -23.82 -19.76 12.41
C LYS A 32 -23.60 -18.29 12.78
N ALA A 33 -24.62 -17.46 12.56
CA ALA A 33 -24.61 -16.06 13.00
C ALA A 33 -24.87 -15.97 14.52
N VAL A 34 -24.07 -15.16 15.21
CA VAL A 34 -24.20 -14.87 16.64
C VAL A 34 -24.49 -13.37 16.79
N ALA A 35 -25.65 -13.02 17.35
CA ALA A 35 -26.03 -11.64 17.60
C ALA A 35 -25.22 -11.04 18.75
N GLY A 36 -24.91 -9.75 18.65
CA GLY A 36 -24.26 -8.96 19.68
C GLY A 36 -24.79 -7.53 19.73
N ASN A 37 -24.41 -6.82 20.79
CA ASN A 37 -24.70 -5.40 20.96
C ASN A 37 -23.48 -4.74 21.60
N VAL A 38 -23.15 -3.51 21.20
CA VAL A 38 -22.11 -2.68 21.82
C VAL A 38 -22.64 -1.27 22.03
N ALA A 39 -22.24 -0.65 23.13
CA ALA A 39 -22.59 0.73 23.46
C ALA A 39 -21.36 1.47 24.02
N GLY A 40 -21.17 2.70 23.62
CA GLY A 40 -20.09 3.54 24.11
C GLY A 40 -18.70 2.90 24.00
N LYS A 41 -18.04 2.65 25.11
CA LYS A 41 -16.70 2.02 25.18
C LYS A 41 -16.74 0.50 25.39
N ASP A 42 -17.90 -0.12 25.30
CA ASP A 42 -18.05 -1.56 25.51
C ASP A 42 -17.33 -2.36 24.42
N THR A 43 -16.95 -3.58 24.80
CA THR A 43 -16.33 -4.54 23.88
C THR A 43 -17.06 -5.87 23.97
N ALA A 44 -17.70 -6.27 22.91
CA ALA A 44 -18.21 -7.63 22.75
C ALA A 44 -17.07 -8.57 22.33
N ARG A 45 -17.04 -9.79 22.91
CA ARG A 45 -15.96 -10.75 22.71
C ARG A 45 -16.50 -12.08 22.22
N PHE A 46 -15.89 -12.59 21.15
CA PHE A 46 -16.20 -13.87 20.56
C PHE A 46 -14.93 -14.71 20.46
N THR A 47 -15.04 -16.02 20.63
CA THR A 47 -13.87 -16.91 20.54
C THR A 47 -14.05 -17.94 19.43
N LEU A 48 -12.95 -18.37 18.87
CA LEU A 48 -12.86 -19.49 17.96
C LEU A 48 -11.52 -20.21 18.15
N ARG A 49 -11.50 -21.51 17.97
CA ARG A 49 -10.26 -22.27 17.90
C ARG A 49 -9.87 -22.47 16.45
N ALA A 50 -8.61 -22.21 16.13
CA ALA A 50 -8.06 -22.43 14.80
C ALA A 50 -6.70 -23.15 14.89
N ASP A 51 -6.40 -23.98 13.88
CA ASP A 51 -5.08 -24.56 13.71
C ASP A 51 -4.07 -23.53 13.20
N SER A 52 -2.79 -23.81 13.24
CA SER A 52 -1.79 -23.07 12.46
C SER A 52 -2.01 -23.32 10.96
N ASN A 53 -1.71 -22.32 10.12
CA ASN A 53 -1.97 -22.37 8.68
C ASN A 53 -3.45 -22.64 8.34
N ALA A 54 -4.38 -22.08 9.10
CA ALA A 54 -5.80 -22.08 8.78
C ALA A 54 -6.24 -20.73 8.23
N VAL A 55 -7.16 -20.76 7.27
CA VAL A 55 -7.92 -19.58 6.84
C VAL A 55 -9.06 -19.37 7.80
N VAL A 56 -9.05 -18.23 8.48
CA VAL A 56 -10.17 -17.75 9.30
C VAL A 56 -10.79 -16.57 8.59
N ARG A 57 -12.07 -16.67 8.23
CA ARG A 57 -12.84 -15.60 7.61
C ARG A 57 -14.06 -15.28 8.45
N LEU A 58 -14.18 -14.01 8.85
CA LEU A 58 -15.25 -13.50 9.71
C LEU A 58 -15.97 -12.35 9.01
N ARG A 59 -17.29 -12.32 9.15
CA ARG A 59 -18.15 -11.20 8.74
C ARG A 59 -18.92 -10.68 9.93
N VAL A 60 -18.99 -9.37 10.07
CA VAL A 60 -19.83 -8.70 11.09
C VAL A 60 -20.81 -7.78 10.39
N GLU A 61 -22.09 -8.14 10.41
CA GLU A 61 -23.18 -7.32 9.88
C GLU A 61 -23.55 -6.25 10.90
N GLN A 62 -23.57 -5.02 10.47
CA GLN A 62 -23.89 -3.83 11.27
C GLN A 62 -25.39 -3.54 11.21
N ARG A 63 -26.09 -3.53 12.40
CA ARG A 63 -27.58 -3.49 12.49
C ARG A 63 -28.10 -2.61 13.64
N PRO A 64 -28.01 -1.34 13.68
CA PRO A 64 -27.35 -0.30 12.89
C PRO A 64 -25.95 0.09 13.37
N ALA A 65 -25.36 -0.67 14.32
CA ALA A 65 -24.07 -0.32 14.92
C ALA A 65 -22.99 -0.12 13.86
N ASN A 66 -22.28 1.00 13.93
CA ASN A 66 -20.97 1.13 13.29
C ASN A 66 -19.93 0.49 14.21
N VAL A 67 -19.24 -0.56 13.75
CA VAL A 67 -18.33 -1.34 14.59
C VAL A 67 -16.92 -1.42 14.02
N ALA A 68 -15.94 -1.43 14.93
CA ALA A 68 -14.55 -1.77 14.65
C ALA A 68 -14.24 -3.18 15.14
N LEU A 69 -13.50 -3.94 14.34
CA LEU A 69 -13.11 -5.31 14.60
C LEU A 69 -11.63 -5.41 14.97
N ARG A 70 -11.33 -6.21 15.97
CA ARG A 70 -9.96 -6.53 16.36
C ARG A 70 -9.85 -8.03 16.64
N LEU A 71 -9.11 -8.74 15.79
CA LEU A 71 -8.82 -10.15 16.01
C LEU A 71 -7.51 -10.30 16.79
N LEU A 72 -7.57 -11.01 17.92
CA LEU A 72 -6.43 -11.36 18.74
C LEU A 72 -6.08 -12.83 18.55
N GLY A 73 -4.79 -13.13 18.49
CA GLY A 73 -4.27 -14.49 18.47
C GLY A 73 -4.21 -15.14 19.87
N PRO A 74 -3.75 -16.40 19.97
CA PRO A 74 -3.71 -17.17 21.22
C PRO A 74 -2.93 -16.49 22.36
N LYS A 75 -1.89 -15.71 22.03
CA LYS A 75 -1.08 -14.95 22.99
C LYS A 75 -1.55 -13.52 23.19
N LYS A 76 -2.83 -13.22 22.88
CA LYS A 76 -3.42 -11.88 22.95
C LYS A 76 -2.75 -10.84 22.03
N SER A 77 -1.92 -11.30 21.09
CA SER A 77 -1.35 -10.44 20.06
C SER A 77 -2.42 -10.01 19.04
N VAL A 78 -2.35 -8.77 18.58
CA VAL A 78 -3.26 -8.26 17.53
C VAL A 78 -2.89 -8.90 16.20
N VAL A 79 -3.81 -9.65 15.59
CA VAL A 79 -3.64 -10.28 14.28
C VAL A 79 -4.17 -9.39 13.16
N ARG A 80 -5.35 -8.77 13.36
CA ARG A 80 -5.98 -7.91 12.36
C ARG A 80 -6.87 -6.89 13.03
N VAL A 81 -6.92 -5.69 12.46
CA VAL A 81 -7.89 -4.64 12.81
C VAL A 81 -8.61 -4.23 11.53
N VAL A 82 -9.93 -4.09 11.60
CA VAL A 82 -10.78 -3.65 10.49
C VAL A 82 -11.76 -2.61 11.02
N ASN A 83 -11.86 -1.49 10.34
CA ASN A 83 -12.84 -0.43 10.57
C ASN A 83 -12.91 0.37 9.26
N GLY A 84 -13.61 -0.16 8.28
CA GLY A 84 -13.67 0.38 6.92
C GLY A 84 -15.03 0.99 6.57
N ASN A 85 -16.11 0.43 7.12
CA ASN A 85 -17.46 0.78 6.72
C ASN A 85 -18.28 1.24 7.92
N ALA A 86 -19.00 2.36 7.77
CA ALA A 86 -19.95 2.81 8.81
C ALA A 86 -21.29 2.07 8.78
N LYS A 87 -21.58 1.35 7.69
CA LYS A 87 -22.82 0.55 7.49
C LYS A 87 -22.52 -0.70 6.68
N GLY A 88 -23.49 -1.63 6.65
CA GLY A 88 -23.39 -2.87 5.90
C GLY A 88 -22.65 -3.95 6.70
N TYR A 89 -21.48 -4.35 6.28
CA TYR A 89 -20.70 -5.34 7.02
C TYR A 89 -19.20 -5.03 6.98
N GLU A 90 -18.52 -5.43 8.05
CA GLU A 90 -17.07 -5.57 8.08
C GLU A 90 -16.69 -7.03 7.84
N GLU A 91 -15.66 -7.26 7.05
CA GLU A 91 -15.15 -8.60 6.77
C GLU A 91 -13.63 -8.63 6.96
N LEU A 92 -13.14 -9.70 7.59
CA LEU A 92 -11.72 -9.95 7.69
C LEU A 92 -11.41 -11.40 7.30
N GLN A 93 -10.29 -11.58 6.61
CA GLN A 93 -9.68 -12.87 6.37
C GLN A 93 -8.23 -12.83 6.84
N VAL A 94 -7.81 -13.88 7.52
CA VAL A 94 -6.43 -14.07 7.96
C VAL A 94 -6.01 -15.52 7.75
N VAL A 95 -4.72 -15.73 7.53
CA VAL A 95 -4.08 -17.03 7.66
C VAL A 95 -3.40 -17.07 9.02
N THR A 96 -3.78 -18.05 9.84
CA THR A 96 -3.27 -18.18 11.20
C THR A 96 -1.83 -18.67 11.20
N THR A 97 -1.00 -18.11 12.08
CA THR A 97 0.41 -18.54 12.26
C THR A 97 0.60 -19.50 13.43
N GLU A 98 -0.33 -19.50 14.38
CA GLU A 98 -0.27 -20.34 15.60
C GLU A 98 -1.60 -21.07 15.79
N ALA A 99 -1.55 -22.30 16.28
CA ALA A 99 -2.74 -23.01 16.72
C ALA A 99 -3.18 -22.51 18.09
N GLY A 100 -4.50 -22.44 18.33
CA GLY A 100 -5.04 -22.07 19.62
C GLY A 100 -6.36 -21.31 19.54
N GLU A 101 -6.70 -20.65 20.67
CA GLU A 101 -7.91 -19.83 20.78
C GLU A 101 -7.65 -18.41 20.29
N TYR A 102 -8.42 -17.98 19.32
CA TYR A 102 -8.48 -16.61 18.81
C TYR A 102 -9.67 -15.88 19.42
N GLN A 103 -9.54 -14.57 19.64
CA GLN A 103 -10.59 -13.73 20.18
C GLN A 103 -10.91 -12.59 19.22
N LEU A 104 -12.13 -12.55 18.70
CA LEU A 104 -12.65 -11.37 18.01
C LEU A 104 -13.22 -10.40 19.05
N GLN A 105 -12.74 -9.18 19.04
CA GLN A 105 -13.26 -8.05 19.77
C GLN A 105 -14.03 -7.15 18.80
N VAL A 106 -15.27 -6.83 19.16
CA VAL A 106 -16.14 -5.90 18.43
C VAL A 106 -16.41 -4.72 19.34
N THR A 107 -16.06 -3.52 18.89
CA THR A 107 -16.28 -2.25 19.62
C THR A 107 -17.12 -1.31 18.77
N ALA A 108 -17.84 -0.40 19.38
CA ALA A 108 -18.45 0.70 18.64
C ALA A 108 -17.36 1.58 18.03
N ALA A 109 -17.49 1.92 16.76
CA ALA A 109 -16.60 2.85 16.05
C ALA A 109 -17.04 4.31 16.24
N ASP A 110 -18.26 4.52 16.70
CA ASP A 110 -18.84 5.83 17.04
C ASP A 110 -19.51 5.79 18.44
N SER A 111 -20.09 6.91 18.86
CA SER A 111 -20.75 7.01 20.17
C SER A 111 -22.14 6.34 20.23
N ALA A 112 -22.74 6.00 19.08
CA ALA A 112 -24.12 5.49 19.03
C ALA A 112 -24.20 4.02 19.44
N GLY A 113 -23.22 3.20 19.02
CA GLY A 113 -23.27 1.76 19.24
C GLY A 113 -24.45 1.09 18.54
N GLY A 114 -24.87 -0.09 19.02
CA GLY A 114 -26.06 -0.80 18.56
C GLY A 114 -25.86 -2.29 18.33
N ALA A 115 -26.87 -2.92 17.71
CA ALA A 115 -26.88 -4.34 17.41
C ALA A 115 -26.03 -4.68 16.16
N PHE A 116 -25.44 -5.87 16.18
CA PHE A 116 -24.69 -6.46 15.06
C PHE A 116 -24.83 -7.99 15.07
N ALA A 117 -24.35 -8.66 14.03
CA ALA A 117 -24.25 -10.12 14.02
C ALA A 117 -22.90 -10.56 13.48
N VAL A 118 -22.25 -11.52 14.17
CA VAL A 118 -20.97 -12.11 13.77
C VAL A 118 -21.21 -13.46 13.13
N THR A 119 -20.61 -13.71 11.97
CA THR A 119 -20.61 -15.01 11.31
C THR A 119 -19.18 -15.46 11.01
N LEU A 120 -18.82 -16.65 11.45
CA LEU A 120 -17.58 -17.32 11.03
C LEU A 120 -17.85 -17.99 9.68
N LEU A 121 -17.32 -17.39 8.59
CA LEU A 121 -17.55 -17.86 7.22
C LEU A 121 -16.65 -19.03 6.85
N ALA A 122 -15.41 -19.04 7.36
CA ALA A 122 -14.46 -20.12 7.16
C ALA A 122 -13.53 -20.26 8.38
N ASN A 123 -13.18 -21.49 8.71
CA ASN A 123 -12.12 -21.86 9.65
C ASN A 123 -11.63 -23.26 9.22
N GLU A 124 -10.74 -23.28 8.25
CA GLU A 124 -10.24 -24.50 7.65
C GLU A 124 -8.75 -24.41 7.39
N ARG A 125 -8.03 -25.50 7.44
CA ARG A 125 -6.61 -25.53 7.08
C ARG A 125 -6.42 -25.12 5.63
N LEU A 126 -5.35 -24.34 5.36
CA LEU A 126 -4.89 -24.13 4.00
C LEU A 126 -4.60 -25.47 3.34
N SER A 127 -5.12 -25.64 2.14
CA SER A 127 -4.89 -26.83 1.34
C SER A 127 -3.42 -26.94 0.94
N THR A 128 -2.93 -28.16 0.85
CA THR A 128 -1.63 -28.47 0.22
C THR A 128 -1.73 -28.55 -1.30
N ASP A 129 -2.94 -28.69 -1.86
CA ASP A 129 -3.18 -28.51 -3.29
C ASP A 129 -3.16 -27.02 -3.63
N PRO A 130 -2.22 -26.56 -4.50
CA PRO A 130 -2.07 -25.15 -4.85
C PRO A 130 -3.33 -24.50 -5.45
N ARG A 131 -4.14 -25.28 -6.17
CA ARG A 131 -5.38 -24.79 -6.80
C ARG A 131 -6.42 -24.48 -5.73
N ARG A 132 -6.66 -25.44 -4.82
CA ARG A 132 -7.58 -25.24 -3.70
C ARG A 132 -7.10 -24.17 -2.73
N LEU A 133 -5.79 -24.10 -2.46
CA LEU A 133 -5.22 -23.00 -1.66
C LEU A 133 -5.52 -21.65 -2.29
N THR A 134 -5.38 -21.54 -3.62
CA THR A 134 -5.71 -20.31 -4.34
C THR A 134 -7.19 -19.94 -4.18
N ASP A 135 -8.09 -20.94 -4.30
CA ASP A 135 -9.53 -20.74 -4.06
C ASP A 135 -9.81 -20.23 -2.63
N GLN A 136 -9.14 -20.82 -1.63
CA GLN A 136 -9.28 -20.38 -0.23
C GLN A 136 -8.81 -18.94 -0.01
N LEU A 137 -7.67 -18.56 -0.61
CA LEU A 137 -7.13 -17.20 -0.47
C LEU A 137 -7.99 -16.16 -1.18
N LEU A 138 -8.56 -16.49 -2.35
CA LEU A 138 -9.36 -15.58 -3.17
C LEU A 138 -10.88 -15.67 -2.90
N ALA A 139 -11.31 -16.50 -1.96
CA ALA A 139 -12.72 -16.69 -1.59
C ALA A 139 -13.48 -15.39 -1.22
N PRO A 140 -12.87 -14.31 -0.66
CA PRO A 140 -13.58 -13.05 -0.44
C PRO A 140 -14.10 -12.40 -1.71
N TRP A 141 -13.48 -12.67 -2.85
CA TRP A 141 -13.86 -12.14 -4.17
C TRP A 141 -14.73 -13.10 -4.98
N ASP A 142 -14.93 -14.34 -4.55
CA ASP A 142 -15.81 -15.31 -5.24
C ASP A 142 -17.27 -15.07 -4.86
N ARG A 143 -17.83 -13.98 -5.39
CA ARG A 143 -19.19 -13.51 -5.07
C ARG A 143 -19.79 -12.69 -6.21
N ARG A 144 -21.11 -12.71 -6.36
CA ARG A 144 -21.81 -11.97 -7.43
C ARG A 144 -22.15 -10.53 -7.05
N ASP A 145 -22.12 -10.17 -5.79
CA ASP A 145 -22.45 -8.84 -5.26
C ASP A 145 -21.21 -7.99 -4.95
N GLY A 146 -20.07 -8.36 -5.51
CA GLY A 146 -18.79 -7.65 -5.35
C GLY A 146 -17.87 -7.73 -6.55
N PRO A 147 -16.87 -6.83 -6.63
CA PRO A 147 -15.84 -6.90 -7.65
C PRO A 147 -15.06 -8.20 -7.57
N GLY A 148 -14.28 -8.47 -8.60
CA GLY A 148 -13.60 -9.73 -8.77
C GLY A 148 -12.09 -9.64 -8.72
N ALA A 149 -11.48 -10.83 -8.85
CA ALA A 149 -10.05 -11.00 -9.04
C ALA A 149 -9.77 -12.14 -10.02
N ALA A 150 -8.63 -12.10 -10.68
CA ALA A 150 -8.20 -13.15 -11.57
C ALA A 150 -6.71 -13.45 -11.37
N VAL A 151 -6.32 -14.72 -11.54
CA VAL A 151 -4.96 -15.20 -11.34
C VAL A 151 -4.56 -16.15 -12.45
N ALA A 152 -3.30 -16.06 -12.91
CA ALA A 152 -2.67 -17.06 -13.76
C ALA A 152 -1.27 -17.39 -13.26
N VAL A 153 -0.95 -18.68 -13.27
CA VAL A 153 0.36 -19.23 -12.88
C VAL A 153 0.87 -20.10 -14.02
N TRP A 154 2.14 -19.94 -14.37
CA TRP A 154 2.76 -20.69 -15.47
C TRP A 154 4.20 -21.09 -15.13
N ARG A 155 4.70 -22.13 -15.84
CA ARG A 155 6.09 -22.58 -15.79
C ARG A 155 6.48 -23.17 -17.13
N GLY A 156 7.65 -22.82 -17.66
CA GLY A 156 8.13 -23.33 -18.95
C GLY A 156 7.22 -22.98 -20.12
N GLY A 157 6.60 -21.79 -20.14
CA GLY A 157 5.62 -21.38 -21.15
C GLY A 157 4.24 -22.02 -21.02
N ARG A 158 4.06 -22.98 -20.10
CA ARG A 158 2.79 -23.69 -19.90
C ARG A 158 2.01 -23.12 -18.72
N THR A 159 0.75 -22.74 -18.94
CA THR A 159 -0.17 -22.35 -17.87
C THR A 159 -0.49 -23.55 -16.99
N LEU A 160 -0.17 -23.46 -15.69
CA LEU A 160 -0.48 -24.46 -14.68
C LEU A 160 -1.87 -24.27 -14.07
N PHE A 161 -2.27 -23.00 -13.93
CA PHE A 161 -3.55 -22.59 -13.37
C PHE A 161 -3.95 -21.22 -13.89
N ALA A 162 -5.22 -21.04 -14.22
CA ALA A 162 -5.82 -19.75 -14.50
C ALA A 162 -7.29 -19.78 -14.07
N LYS A 163 -7.69 -18.81 -13.24
CA LYS A 163 -9.07 -18.71 -12.74
C LYS A 163 -9.42 -17.26 -12.42
N ALA A 164 -10.69 -16.93 -12.55
CA ALA A 164 -11.26 -15.67 -12.17
C ALA A 164 -12.43 -15.87 -11.19
N TYR A 165 -12.68 -14.87 -10.36
CA TYR A 165 -13.64 -14.86 -9.27
C TYR A 165 -14.41 -13.55 -9.32
N GLY A 166 -15.70 -13.57 -8.95
CA GLY A 166 -16.53 -12.37 -8.80
C GLY A 166 -16.87 -11.67 -10.12
N MET A 167 -17.10 -10.38 -10.04
CA MET A 167 -17.72 -9.63 -11.14
C MET A 167 -16.75 -8.61 -11.74
N ALA A 168 -16.74 -8.52 -13.08
CA ALA A 168 -16.06 -7.48 -13.84
C ALA A 168 -16.90 -6.18 -13.88
N ASN A 169 -18.22 -6.32 -13.89
CA ASN A 169 -19.16 -5.20 -13.86
C ASN A 169 -20.38 -5.56 -13.02
N LEU A 170 -20.60 -4.81 -11.93
CA LEU A 170 -21.70 -5.04 -11.01
C LEU A 170 -23.04 -4.53 -11.55
N ALA A 171 -23.03 -3.45 -12.34
CA ALA A 171 -24.26 -2.86 -12.85
C ALA A 171 -24.94 -3.71 -13.92
N TYR A 172 -24.16 -4.51 -14.65
CA TYR A 172 -24.62 -5.36 -15.74
C TYR A 172 -24.47 -6.86 -15.47
N ASP A 173 -24.19 -7.25 -14.24
CA ASP A 173 -23.97 -8.66 -13.85
C ASP A 173 -22.95 -9.40 -14.73
N VAL A 174 -21.88 -8.70 -15.17
CA VAL A 174 -20.84 -9.30 -16.01
C VAL A 174 -19.81 -9.99 -15.12
N PRO A 175 -19.62 -11.32 -15.22
CA PRO A 175 -18.63 -12.02 -14.45
C PRO A 175 -17.20 -11.66 -14.88
N PHE A 176 -16.27 -11.64 -13.93
CA PHE A 176 -14.86 -11.56 -14.26
C PHE A 176 -14.39 -12.88 -14.86
N THR A 177 -13.67 -12.83 -15.96
CA THR A 177 -13.11 -14.00 -16.65
C THR A 177 -11.61 -13.85 -16.82
N VAL A 178 -10.92 -14.95 -17.12
CA VAL A 178 -9.46 -14.91 -17.39
C VAL A 178 -9.09 -14.10 -18.63
N GLY A 179 -10.05 -13.85 -19.52
CA GLY A 179 -9.90 -13.03 -20.71
C GLY A 179 -10.37 -11.59 -20.56
N THR A 180 -10.82 -11.18 -19.37
CA THR A 180 -11.31 -9.82 -19.14
C THR A 180 -10.14 -8.83 -19.06
N PRO A 181 -10.05 -7.81 -19.93
CA PRO A 181 -9.03 -6.78 -19.82
C PRO A 181 -9.20 -5.96 -18.54
N THR A 182 -8.13 -5.75 -17.81
CA THR A 182 -8.13 -5.04 -16.53
C THR A 182 -7.03 -4.00 -16.53
N ASN A 183 -7.28 -2.83 -15.93
CA ASN A 183 -6.23 -1.82 -15.70
C ASN A 183 -5.17 -2.39 -14.78
N ILE A 184 -3.92 -2.39 -15.23
CA ILE A 184 -2.80 -2.94 -14.45
C ILE A 184 -2.00 -1.89 -13.69
N GLY A 185 -2.47 -0.63 -13.66
CA GLY A 185 -1.81 0.46 -12.95
C GLY A 185 -0.31 0.52 -13.25
N SER A 186 0.51 0.67 -12.23
CA SER A 186 1.97 0.81 -12.37
C SER A 186 2.71 -0.40 -12.93
N THR A 187 2.09 -1.60 -13.03
CA THR A 187 2.67 -2.71 -13.80
C THR A 187 2.91 -2.31 -15.26
N SER A 188 2.26 -1.24 -15.74
CA SER A 188 2.48 -0.63 -17.05
C SER A 188 3.89 -0.08 -17.28
N LYS A 189 4.61 0.30 -16.20
CA LYS A 189 5.91 0.98 -16.31
C LYS A 189 6.97 0.18 -17.06
N GLN A 190 6.99 -1.14 -16.88
CA GLN A 190 7.92 -2.02 -17.58
C GLN A 190 7.75 -1.97 -19.12
N PHE A 191 6.52 -1.78 -19.59
CA PHE A 191 6.23 -1.64 -21.01
C PHE A 191 6.71 -0.29 -21.55
N THR A 192 6.54 0.78 -20.78
CA THR A 192 7.07 2.10 -21.13
C THR A 192 8.59 2.10 -21.19
N ALA A 193 9.24 1.46 -20.21
CA ALA A 193 10.68 1.30 -20.20
C ALA A 193 11.16 0.50 -21.42
N PHE A 194 10.46 -0.56 -21.79
CA PHE A 194 10.78 -1.34 -22.98
C PHE A 194 10.61 -0.53 -24.26
N ALA A 195 9.56 0.30 -24.37
CA ALA A 195 9.41 1.20 -25.50
C ALA A 195 10.58 2.18 -25.65
N VAL A 196 11.10 2.71 -24.53
CA VAL A 196 12.33 3.51 -24.54
C VAL A 196 13.52 2.68 -25.01
N MET A 197 13.68 1.44 -24.53
CA MET A 197 14.78 0.57 -24.92
C MET A 197 14.78 0.21 -26.40
N LEU A 198 13.60 0.02 -27.02
CA LEU A 198 13.50 -0.19 -28.47
C LEU A 198 14.04 1.02 -29.26
N LEU A 199 13.75 2.24 -28.80
CA LEU A 199 14.26 3.46 -29.44
C LEU A 199 15.76 3.67 -29.19
N VAL A 200 16.28 3.19 -28.06
CA VAL A 200 17.73 3.15 -27.78
C VAL A 200 18.42 2.20 -28.77
N GLU A 201 17.88 1.01 -28.99
CA GLU A 201 18.41 0.04 -29.97
C GLU A 201 18.39 0.58 -31.40
N GLU A 202 17.39 1.39 -31.74
CA GLU A 202 17.30 2.07 -33.04
C GLU A 202 18.23 3.30 -33.16
N GLY A 203 18.93 3.68 -32.11
CA GLY A 203 19.81 4.86 -32.09
C GLY A 203 19.03 6.20 -32.12
N LYS A 204 17.71 6.18 -31.88
CA LYS A 204 16.86 7.38 -31.91
C LYS A 204 16.95 8.18 -30.60
N LEU A 205 17.37 7.56 -29.51
CA LEU A 205 17.67 8.21 -28.25
C LEU A 205 18.74 7.43 -27.48
N SER A 206 19.36 8.09 -26.50
CA SER A 206 20.27 7.46 -25.54
C SER A 206 19.69 7.51 -24.14
N LEU A 207 19.98 6.49 -23.32
CA LEU A 207 19.64 6.53 -21.90
C LEU A 207 20.31 7.69 -21.16
N ASP A 208 21.44 8.17 -21.67
CA ASP A 208 22.23 9.25 -21.08
C ASP A 208 21.94 10.63 -21.72
N ASP A 209 21.01 10.69 -22.68
CA ASP A 209 20.50 11.97 -23.19
C ASP A 209 19.87 12.79 -22.06
N ASP A 210 20.19 14.09 -22.01
CA ASP A 210 19.40 15.05 -21.25
C ASP A 210 17.95 15.01 -21.72
N VAL A 211 17.00 14.85 -20.81
CA VAL A 211 15.57 14.76 -21.14
C VAL A 211 15.09 15.97 -21.95
N ARG A 212 15.74 17.15 -21.81
CA ARG A 212 15.44 18.38 -22.54
C ARG A 212 15.80 18.32 -24.01
N LYS A 213 16.67 17.40 -24.42
CA LYS A 213 16.92 17.11 -25.85
C LYS A 213 15.63 16.69 -26.55
N HIS A 214 14.78 15.95 -25.83
CA HIS A 214 13.51 15.43 -26.35
C HIS A 214 12.30 16.25 -25.91
N LEU A 215 12.42 16.95 -24.77
CA LEU A 215 11.37 17.79 -24.16
C LEU A 215 11.96 19.18 -23.87
N PRO A 216 12.23 20.01 -24.92
CA PRO A 216 12.93 21.29 -24.77
C PRO A 216 12.17 22.32 -23.92
N GLU A 217 10.86 22.13 -23.73
CA GLU A 217 10.02 22.95 -22.84
C GLU A 217 10.28 22.73 -21.35
N LEU A 218 11.03 21.70 -20.96
CA LEU A 218 11.39 21.48 -19.56
C LEU A 218 12.42 22.49 -19.09
N LYS A 219 12.16 23.08 -17.93
CA LYS A 219 13.08 24.00 -17.24
C LYS A 219 14.42 23.34 -16.93
N SER A 220 15.49 24.11 -17.07
CA SER A 220 16.81 23.74 -16.57
C SER A 220 16.91 23.99 -15.06
N PHE A 221 17.42 23.00 -14.33
CA PHE A 221 17.71 23.10 -12.89
C PHE A 221 19.23 23.19 -12.61
N GLY A 222 20.05 23.45 -13.63
CA GLY A 222 21.51 23.49 -13.50
C GLY A 222 22.16 22.12 -13.35
N GLN A 223 21.40 21.05 -13.39
CA GLN A 223 21.84 19.65 -13.34
C GLN A 223 21.21 18.88 -14.50
N THR A 224 21.93 17.90 -15.04
CA THR A 224 21.44 17.07 -16.14
C THR A 224 20.57 15.94 -15.61
N VAL A 225 19.28 15.97 -15.95
CA VAL A 225 18.37 14.84 -15.75
C VAL A 225 18.35 14.02 -17.03
N THR A 226 18.73 12.75 -16.95
CA THR A 226 18.79 11.86 -18.12
C THR A 226 17.56 10.99 -18.25
N VAL A 227 17.35 10.40 -19.44
CA VAL A 227 16.30 9.38 -19.68
C VAL A 227 16.44 8.22 -18.69
N ARG A 228 17.69 7.79 -18.39
CA ARG A 228 17.98 6.77 -17.37
C ARG A 228 17.44 7.14 -16.00
N HIS A 229 17.61 8.39 -15.56
CA HIS A 229 17.10 8.88 -14.27
C HIS A 229 15.56 8.84 -14.20
N LEU A 230 14.87 9.02 -15.33
CA LEU A 230 13.40 8.83 -15.37
C LEU A 230 13.03 7.37 -15.11
N LEU A 231 13.67 6.43 -15.82
CA LEU A 231 13.35 4.99 -15.77
C LEU A 231 13.70 4.34 -14.43
N THR A 232 14.64 4.95 -13.68
CA THR A 232 15.13 4.43 -12.39
C THR A 232 14.60 5.16 -11.18
N HIS A 233 13.66 6.10 -11.37
CA HIS A 233 13.08 6.91 -10.30
C HIS A 233 14.10 7.75 -9.51
N THR A 234 15.11 8.26 -10.19
CA THR A 234 16.21 9.04 -9.58
C THR A 234 16.35 10.46 -10.13
N SER A 235 15.30 10.98 -10.79
CA SER A 235 15.35 12.26 -11.51
C SER A 235 15.36 13.51 -10.62
N GLY A 236 14.85 13.45 -9.40
CA GLY A 236 14.66 14.63 -8.54
C GLY A 236 13.43 15.47 -8.88
N TYR A 237 12.65 15.12 -9.90
CA TYR A 237 11.38 15.78 -10.17
C TYR A 237 10.32 15.46 -9.11
N ARG A 238 9.37 16.39 -8.87
CA ARG A 238 8.21 16.16 -8.01
C ARG A 238 7.36 15.01 -8.51
N GLU A 239 6.83 14.25 -7.59
CA GLU A 239 5.84 13.22 -7.91
C GLU A 239 4.45 13.86 -8.05
N LEU A 240 3.87 13.76 -9.24
CA LEU A 240 2.68 14.51 -9.63
C LEU A 240 1.49 14.29 -8.70
N TYR A 241 1.12 13.05 -8.43
CA TYR A 241 -0.08 12.75 -7.64
C TYR A 241 0.05 13.24 -6.20
N ASN A 242 1.22 13.07 -5.58
CA ASN A 242 1.45 13.57 -4.22
C ASN A 242 1.48 15.11 -4.17
N ALA A 243 2.01 15.78 -5.20
CA ALA A 243 1.94 17.23 -5.30
C ALA A 243 0.48 17.71 -5.49
N LEU A 244 -0.28 17.06 -6.36
CA LEU A 244 -1.67 17.43 -6.65
C LEU A 244 -2.62 17.22 -5.47
N VAL A 245 -2.38 16.25 -4.58
CA VAL A 245 -3.16 16.11 -3.33
C VAL A 245 -3.11 17.40 -2.51
N LEU A 246 -1.98 18.09 -2.47
CA LEU A 246 -1.85 19.38 -1.76
C LEU A 246 -2.63 20.52 -2.42
N THR A 247 -3.07 20.37 -3.66
CA THR A 247 -3.97 21.31 -4.35
C THR A 247 -5.46 21.02 -4.11
N GLY A 248 -5.76 20.01 -3.28
CA GLY A 248 -7.13 19.54 -3.05
C GLY A 248 -7.67 18.64 -4.15
N ARG A 249 -6.82 18.11 -5.02
CA ARG A 249 -7.22 17.07 -5.97
C ARG A 249 -7.52 15.78 -5.23
N ARG A 250 -8.67 15.22 -5.51
CA ARG A 250 -9.16 13.97 -4.92
C ARG A 250 -8.72 12.80 -5.80
N ILE A 251 -7.43 12.46 -5.68
CA ILE A 251 -6.85 11.33 -6.43
C ILE A 251 -7.53 10.00 -6.03
N ASP A 252 -7.94 9.90 -4.78
CA ASP A 252 -8.72 8.79 -4.22
C ASP A 252 -10.16 8.68 -4.78
N GLU A 253 -10.67 9.75 -5.38
CA GLU A 253 -11.98 9.85 -6.02
C GLU A 253 -11.88 9.92 -7.56
N ALA A 254 -10.73 9.58 -8.11
CA ALA A 254 -10.44 9.60 -9.54
C ALA A 254 -10.55 10.98 -10.22
N ASP A 255 -10.20 12.06 -9.51
CA ASP A 255 -10.01 13.36 -10.18
C ASP A 255 -9.06 13.19 -11.36
N TYR A 256 -9.49 13.59 -12.54
CA TYR A 256 -8.71 13.45 -13.78
C TYR A 256 -7.37 14.19 -13.68
N VAL A 257 -6.30 13.52 -14.10
CA VAL A 257 -4.94 14.08 -14.20
C VAL A 257 -4.46 13.93 -15.63
N GLY A 258 -4.35 15.04 -16.35
CA GLY A 258 -3.95 15.08 -17.74
C GLY A 258 -2.45 15.07 -17.95
N ARG A 259 -2.00 14.66 -19.13
CA ARG A 259 -0.59 14.76 -19.55
C ARG A 259 -0.09 16.20 -19.60
N GLU A 260 -0.96 17.12 -19.90
CA GLU A 260 -0.71 18.56 -19.97
C GLU A 260 -0.27 19.17 -18.64
N GLU A 261 -0.49 18.47 -17.51
CA GLU A 261 -0.12 18.93 -16.18
C GLU A 261 1.35 18.63 -15.81
N PHE A 262 2.02 17.66 -16.49
CA PHE A 262 3.35 17.20 -16.10
C PHE A 262 4.43 18.27 -16.24
N ILE A 263 4.55 18.85 -17.43
CA ILE A 263 5.59 19.87 -17.71
C ILE A 263 5.35 21.16 -16.92
N PRO A 264 4.13 21.73 -16.86
CA PRO A 264 3.87 22.90 -16.02
C PRO A 264 4.20 22.68 -14.55
N LEU A 265 3.88 21.52 -13.97
CA LEU A 265 4.22 21.22 -12.58
C LEU A 265 5.74 21.24 -12.36
N ILE A 266 6.50 20.55 -13.24
CA ILE A 266 7.96 20.51 -13.16
C ILE A 266 8.54 21.92 -13.31
N ASN A 267 8.04 22.71 -14.28
CA ASN A 267 8.57 24.05 -14.56
C ASN A 267 8.34 25.04 -13.42
N ARG A 268 7.32 24.84 -12.59
CA ARG A 268 7.09 25.63 -11.37
C ARG A 268 7.93 25.16 -10.18
N GLN A 269 8.47 23.93 -10.22
CA GLN A 269 9.36 23.44 -9.17
C GLN A 269 10.57 24.38 -9.03
N PRO A 270 10.91 24.88 -7.84
CA PRO A 270 12.02 25.85 -7.70
C PRO A 270 13.38 25.18 -7.90
N VAL A 271 13.58 23.99 -7.34
CA VAL A 271 14.80 23.19 -7.40
C VAL A 271 14.43 21.71 -7.50
N LEU A 272 15.35 20.87 -7.96
CA LEU A 272 15.18 19.41 -7.84
C LEU A 272 15.14 19.03 -6.36
N GLN A 273 14.28 18.07 -5.98
CA GLN A 273 14.19 17.65 -4.56
C GLN A 273 15.36 16.74 -4.11
N ASN A 274 16.11 16.22 -5.04
CA ASN A 274 17.40 15.52 -4.85
C ASN A 274 18.24 15.66 -6.12
N ALA A 275 19.55 15.54 -6.00
CA ALA A 275 20.42 15.48 -7.18
C ALA A 275 20.09 14.24 -8.04
N PRO A 276 20.11 14.34 -9.37
CA PRO A 276 19.88 13.20 -10.26
C PRO A 276 20.81 12.04 -9.95
N GLY A 277 20.27 10.84 -9.83
CA GLY A 277 21.03 9.62 -9.49
C GLY A 277 21.36 9.44 -7.99
N ALA A 278 21.12 10.42 -7.14
CA ALA A 278 21.53 10.37 -5.73
C ALA A 278 20.52 9.68 -4.81
N GLU A 279 19.25 9.65 -5.18
CA GLU A 279 18.18 9.08 -4.35
C GLU A 279 17.14 8.37 -5.22
N PHE A 280 16.70 7.20 -4.77
CA PHE A 280 15.53 6.54 -5.32
C PHE A 280 14.24 7.16 -4.71
N ASN A 281 13.43 7.77 -5.56
CA ASN A 281 12.13 8.31 -5.19
C ASN A 281 11.10 7.96 -6.25
N TYR A 282 10.30 6.90 -5.99
CA TYR A 282 9.32 6.38 -6.95
C TYR A 282 8.42 7.48 -7.51
N ASN A 283 8.39 7.63 -8.85
CA ASN A 283 7.91 8.85 -9.49
C ASN A 283 7.07 8.55 -10.74
N ASN A 284 5.77 8.87 -10.70
CA ASN A 284 4.89 8.72 -11.85
C ASN A 284 5.13 9.80 -12.91
N THR A 285 5.51 11.01 -12.50
CA THR A 285 5.86 12.09 -13.43
C THR A 285 6.96 11.65 -14.39
N ALA A 286 7.99 10.99 -13.87
CA ALA A 286 9.11 10.51 -14.67
C ALA A 286 8.69 9.54 -15.79
N PHE A 287 7.78 8.60 -15.50
CA PHE A 287 7.27 7.67 -16.51
C PHE A 287 6.27 8.31 -17.48
N GLY A 288 5.53 9.34 -17.05
CA GLY A 288 4.74 10.17 -17.96
C GLY A 288 5.62 10.91 -18.97
N LEU A 289 6.74 11.50 -18.50
CA LEU A 289 7.72 12.12 -19.38
C LEU A 289 8.39 11.10 -20.32
N ALA A 290 8.70 9.89 -19.84
CA ALA A 290 9.26 8.82 -20.67
C ALA A 290 8.29 8.45 -21.81
N ALA A 291 6.99 8.37 -21.57
CA ALA A 291 6.00 8.16 -22.63
C ALA A 291 5.94 9.32 -23.64
N MET A 292 6.08 10.57 -23.16
CA MET A 292 6.18 11.73 -24.06
C MET A 292 7.44 11.69 -24.92
N ILE A 293 8.57 11.27 -24.34
CA ILE A 293 9.84 11.08 -25.08
C ILE A 293 9.68 9.99 -26.13
N VAL A 294 9.04 8.86 -25.80
CA VAL A 294 8.75 7.80 -26.80
C VAL A 294 7.94 8.36 -27.96
N ALA A 295 6.90 9.13 -27.68
CA ALA A 295 6.06 9.70 -28.75
C ALA A 295 6.86 10.65 -29.65
N ARG A 296 7.70 11.51 -29.09
CA ARG A 296 8.52 12.46 -29.86
C ARG A 296 9.65 11.80 -30.65
N ALA A 297 10.37 10.89 -30.03
CA ALA A 297 11.48 10.21 -30.68
C ALA A 297 11.03 9.24 -31.77
N SER A 298 9.82 8.68 -31.65
CA SER A 298 9.24 7.76 -32.66
C SER A 298 8.45 8.46 -33.74
N GLY A 299 7.91 9.66 -33.47
CA GLY A 299 6.96 10.35 -34.36
C GLY A 299 5.54 9.76 -34.31
N LEU A 300 5.25 8.82 -33.41
CA LEU A 300 3.94 8.19 -33.22
C LEU A 300 3.33 8.59 -31.86
N PRO A 301 2.02 8.74 -31.73
CA PRO A 301 1.38 8.75 -30.43
C PRO A 301 1.81 7.56 -29.58
N PHE A 302 1.99 7.74 -28.26
CA PHE A 302 2.51 6.69 -27.38
C PHE A 302 1.68 5.40 -27.46
N GLU A 303 0.35 5.53 -27.46
CA GLU A 303 -0.59 4.42 -27.58
C GLU A 303 -0.46 3.65 -28.88
N GLU A 304 -0.18 4.34 -29.99
CA GLU A 304 0.05 3.71 -31.29
C GLU A 304 1.42 3.02 -31.33
N PHE A 305 2.46 3.66 -30.80
CA PHE A 305 3.76 3.03 -30.67
C PHE A 305 3.66 1.72 -29.87
N MET A 306 2.98 1.76 -28.73
CA MET A 306 2.78 0.57 -27.90
C MET A 306 2.03 -0.53 -28.65
N ALA A 307 0.96 -0.19 -29.35
CA ALA A 307 0.19 -1.16 -30.11
C ALA A 307 0.98 -1.81 -31.23
N GLN A 308 1.69 -1.00 -32.04
CA GLN A 308 2.38 -1.45 -33.25
C GLN A 308 3.75 -2.08 -32.96
N ARG A 309 4.49 -1.55 -32.01
CA ARG A 309 5.89 -1.88 -31.79
C ARG A 309 6.13 -2.77 -30.58
N VAL A 310 5.18 -2.84 -29.65
CA VAL A 310 5.29 -3.65 -28.43
C VAL A 310 4.24 -4.77 -28.41
N PHE A 311 2.98 -4.44 -28.38
CA PHE A 311 1.93 -5.44 -28.15
C PHE A 311 1.76 -6.40 -29.34
N ALA A 312 1.65 -5.89 -30.56
CA ALA A 312 1.43 -6.73 -31.74
C ALA A 312 2.58 -7.72 -32.00
N PRO A 313 3.87 -7.32 -31.99
CA PRO A 313 4.99 -8.25 -32.22
C PRO A 313 5.11 -9.33 -31.13
N ILE A 314 4.72 -9.01 -29.88
CA ILE A 314 4.73 -9.98 -28.77
C ILE A 314 3.49 -10.90 -28.82
N GLY A 315 2.45 -10.51 -29.56
CA GLY A 315 1.19 -11.24 -29.67
C GLY A 315 0.20 -10.90 -28.55
N MET A 316 0.34 -9.74 -27.90
CA MET A 316 -0.54 -9.24 -26.84
C MET A 316 -1.78 -8.53 -27.43
N THR A 317 -2.61 -9.30 -28.11
CA THR A 317 -3.73 -8.78 -28.94
C THR A 317 -4.90 -8.20 -28.15
N SER A 318 -4.97 -8.46 -26.86
CA SER A 318 -6.00 -7.93 -25.94
C SER A 318 -5.49 -6.75 -25.10
N SER A 319 -4.26 -6.28 -25.36
CA SER A 319 -3.63 -5.21 -24.61
C SER A 319 -3.72 -3.89 -25.33
N ARG A 320 -3.93 -2.80 -24.58
CA ARG A 320 -3.96 -1.44 -25.12
C ARG A 320 -3.63 -0.40 -24.05
N VAL A 321 -3.10 0.73 -24.48
CA VAL A 321 -3.02 1.94 -23.67
C VAL A 321 -4.34 2.69 -23.81
N ARG A 322 -4.99 3.02 -22.69
CA ARG A 322 -6.16 3.89 -22.66
C ARG A 322 -5.71 5.33 -22.62
N ALA A 323 -5.58 5.95 -23.79
CA ALA A 323 -5.11 7.31 -23.96
C ALA A 323 -6.13 8.38 -23.54
N ASP A 324 -7.42 8.10 -23.72
CA ASP A 324 -8.54 8.95 -23.31
C ASP A 324 -9.51 8.12 -22.45
N VAL A 325 -9.76 8.57 -21.22
CA VAL A 325 -10.67 7.91 -20.27
C VAL A 325 -12.13 7.91 -20.75
N ARG A 326 -12.49 8.79 -21.68
CA ARG A 326 -13.83 8.84 -22.28
C ARG A 326 -14.03 7.75 -23.33
N VAL A 327 -12.95 7.17 -23.85
CA VAL A 327 -13.04 6.06 -24.81
C VAL A 327 -13.12 4.74 -24.03
N PRO A 328 -14.22 3.98 -24.17
CA PRO A 328 -14.38 2.73 -23.44
C PRO A 328 -13.41 1.65 -23.96
N VAL A 329 -12.90 0.85 -23.06
CA VAL A 329 -12.16 -0.38 -23.38
C VAL A 329 -13.17 -1.53 -23.42
N LYS A 330 -13.42 -2.06 -24.61
CA LYS A 330 -14.43 -3.10 -24.82
C LYS A 330 -14.16 -4.33 -23.93
N GLY A 331 -15.17 -4.74 -23.18
CA GLY A 331 -15.13 -5.92 -22.32
C GLY A 331 -14.23 -5.80 -21.09
N ALA A 332 -13.72 -4.60 -20.79
CA ALA A 332 -12.88 -4.37 -19.63
C ALA A 332 -13.67 -4.37 -18.30
N THR A 333 -12.95 -4.54 -17.22
CA THR A 333 -13.48 -4.36 -15.87
C THR A 333 -13.89 -2.90 -15.64
N VAL A 334 -14.94 -2.72 -14.83
CA VAL A 334 -15.20 -1.47 -14.11
C VAL A 334 -14.54 -1.57 -12.74
N GLY A 335 -13.84 -0.53 -12.33
CA GLY A 335 -13.15 -0.51 -11.05
C GLY A 335 -14.04 -0.02 -9.92
N TYR A 336 -13.93 -0.66 -8.75
CA TYR A 336 -14.80 -0.40 -7.60
C TYR A 336 -14.00 -0.11 -6.34
N SER A 337 -14.56 0.78 -5.52
CA SER A 337 -14.18 0.95 -4.12
C SER A 337 -15.42 1.12 -3.26
N ARG A 338 -15.34 0.74 -1.98
CA ARG A 338 -16.44 0.98 -1.05
C ARG A 338 -16.36 2.38 -0.46
N ASN A 339 -17.50 3.05 -0.38
CA ASN A 339 -17.60 4.26 0.43
C ASN A 339 -17.71 3.90 1.93
N ALA A 340 -17.70 4.91 2.79
CA ALA A 340 -17.85 4.74 4.24
C ALA A 340 -19.15 4.03 4.66
N ASN A 341 -20.18 4.01 3.81
CA ASN A 341 -21.43 3.28 4.06
C ASN A 341 -21.41 1.83 3.55
N GLY A 342 -20.25 1.31 3.09
CA GLY A 342 -20.12 -0.05 2.59
C GLY A 342 -20.70 -0.29 1.20
N VAL A 343 -21.12 0.77 0.50
CA VAL A 343 -21.70 0.70 -0.85
C VAL A 343 -20.58 0.72 -1.88
N TRP A 344 -20.65 -0.20 -2.84
CA TRP A 344 -19.74 -0.18 -3.99
C TRP A 344 -20.02 1.04 -4.85
N ARG A 345 -18.94 1.75 -5.18
CA ARG A 345 -18.94 2.88 -6.09
C ARG A 345 -18.06 2.55 -7.27
N ASP A 346 -18.57 2.82 -8.45
CA ASP A 346 -17.77 2.89 -9.67
C ASP A 346 -16.83 4.10 -9.55
N LEU A 347 -15.53 3.82 -9.59
CA LEU A 347 -14.49 4.84 -9.65
C LEU A 347 -13.74 4.65 -10.97
N GLY A 348 -13.73 5.69 -11.79
CA GLY A 348 -13.00 5.70 -13.04
C GLY A 348 -11.49 5.57 -12.86
N ASP A 349 -10.76 5.73 -13.94
CA ASP A 349 -9.31 5.82 -13.96
C ASP A 349 -8.84 7.25 -13.64
N LEU A 350 -7.61 7.39 -13.13
CA LEU A 350 -6.95 8.70 -12.94
C LEU A 350 -6.73 9.47 -14.25
N GLY A 351 -6.86 8.83 -15.40
CA GLY A 351 -6.74 9.47 -16.70
C GLY A 351 -5.32 9.51 -17.24
N GLY A 352 -4.90 10.64 -17.77
CA GLY A 352 -3.73 10.87 -18.62
C GLY A 352 -2.35 10.46 -18.10
N SER A 353 -2.24 9.63 -17.08
CA SER A 353 -0.98 9.10 -16.56
C SER A 353 -0.35 8.02 -17.45
N MET A 354 -0.57 8.10 -18.75
CA MET A 354 0.04 7.20 -19.72
C MET A 354 1.54 7.11 -19.53
N GLY A 355 2.05 5.89 -19.61
CA GLY A 355 3.44 5.58 -19.30
C GLY A 355 3.67 5.18 -17.85
N ALA A 356 3.11 5.88 -16.88
CA ALA A 356 3.14 5.47 -15.48
C ALA A 356 2.08 4.41 -15.15
N GLY A 357 1.00 4.38 -15.94
CA GLY A 357 -0.15 3.48 -15.84
C GLY A 357 -0.94 3.46 -17.15
N GLY A 358 -2.23 3.11 -17.08
CA GLY A 358 -3.19 3.24 -18.19
C GLY A 358 -3.17 2.10 -19.20
N ILE A 359 -2.45 1.01 -18.97
CA ILE A 359 -2.54 -0.20 -19.79
C ILE A 359 -3.67 -1.10 -19.26
N TYR A 360 -4.55 -1.49 -20.17
CA TYR A 360 -5.53 -2.55 -19.99
C TYR A 360 -5.03 -3.81 -20.69
N THR A 361 -5.03 -4.92 -19.99
CA THR A 361 -4.52 -6.21 -20.51
C THR A 361 -5.14 -7.40 -19.79
N THR A 362 -4.94 -8.59 -20.33
CA THR A 362 -5.43 -9.86 -19.79
C THR A 362 -4.30 -10.66 -19.13
N LEU A 363 -4.67 -11.68 -18.35
CA LEU A 363 -3.70 -12.61 -17.75
C LEU A 363 -2.85 -13.30 -18.83
N ALA A 364 -3.47 -13.72 -19.95
CA ALA A 364 -2.77 -14.41 -21.02
C ALA A 364 -1.74 -13.50 -21.74
N ASP A 365 -2.06 -12.23 -21.91
CA ASP A 365 -1.12 -11.29 -22.52
C ASP A 365 0.03 -10.95 -21.56
N LEU A 366 -0.22 -10.86 -20.25
CA LEU A 366 0.86 -10.71 -19.26
C LEU A 366 1.78 -11.95 -19.20
N GLN A 367 1.26 -13.16 -19.42
CA GLN A 367 2.09 -14.35 -19.57
C GLN A 367 2.99 -14.24 -20.82
N LYS A 368 2.45 -13.82 -21.99
CA LYS A 368 3.26 -13.60 -23.20
C LYS A 368 4.35 -12.54 -23.00
N TRP A 369 4.04 -11.47 -22.26
CA TRP A 369 5.02 -10.48 -21.85
C TRP A 369 6.12 -11.08 -20.98
N ALA A 370 5.76 -11.89 -20.02
CA ALA A 370 6.70 -12.58 -19.13
C ALA A 370 7.62 -13.54 -19.92
N GLU A 371 7.08 -14.29 -20.88
CA GLU A 371 7.83 -15.15 -21.79
C GLU A 371 8.77 -14.32 -22.69
N HIS A 372 8.32 -13.14 -23.13
CA HIS A 372 9.13 -12.21 -23.90
C HIS A 372 10.32 -11.67 -23.09
N LEU A 373 10.14 -11.35 -21.80
CA LEU A 373 11.25 -10.92 -20.93
C LEU A 373 12.32 -12.01 -20.77
N ALA A 374 11.94 -13.28 -20.82
CA ALA A 374 12.87 -14.41 -20.78
C ALA A 374 13.51 -14.69 -22.16
N ASN A 375 12.69 -14.64 -23.22
CA ASN A 375 13.08 -14.96 -24.59
C ASN A 375 12.50 -13.90 -25.54
N PRO A 376 13.28 -12.87 -25.90
CA PRO A 376 12.77 -11.73 -26.65
C PRO A 376 12.24 -12.12 -28.03
N ARG A 377 11.01 -11.67 -28.36
CA ARG A 377 10.43 -11.74 -29.70
C ARG A 377 10.69 -10.47 -30.51
N VAL A 378 10.92 -9.37 -29.81
CA VAL A 378 11.30 -8.06 -30.37
C VAL A 378 12.29 -7.41 -29.41
N GLY A 379 13.17 -6.56 -29.91
CA GLY A 379 14.29 -6.04 -29.14
C GLY A 379 15.36 -7.11 -28.85
N THR A 380 16.34 -6.77 -28.04
CA THR A 380 17.51 -7.64 -27.78
C THR A 380 17.49 -8.18 -26.34
N LYS A 381 18.15 -9.32 -26.14
CA LYS A 381 18.37 -9.87 -24.80
C LYS A 381 19.20 -8.91 -23.92
N ALA A 382 20.10 -8.14 -24.51
CA ALA A 382 20.91 -7.16 -23.80
C ALA A 382 20.04 -6.06 -23.17
N SER A 383 19.08 -5.51 -23.92
CA SER A 383 18.13 -4.52 -23.41
C SER A 383 17.26 -5.06 -22.29
N LEU A 384 16.72 -6.27 -22.44
CA LEU A 384 15.91 -6.89 -21.40
C LEU A 384 16.73 -7.19 -20.14
N THR A 385 17.99 -7.63 -20.30
CA THR A 385 18.91 -7.83 -19.17
C THR A 385 19.15 -6.51 -18.45
N GLN A 386 19.39 -5.43 -19.19
CA GLN A 386 19.58 -4.10 -18.61
C GLN A 386 18.34 -3.62 -17.85
N MET A 387 17.14 -3.84 -18.39
CA MET A 387 15.88 -3.52 -17.69
C MET A 387 15.75 -4.26 -16.34
N MET A 388 16.23 -5.50 -16.28
CA MET A 388 16.19 -6.37 -15.10
C MET A 388 17.46 -6.27 -14.23
N THR A 389 18.28 -5.22 -14.41
CA THR A 389 19.48 -4.95 -13.60
C THR A 389 19.20 -3.77 -12.69
N PRO A 390 19.33 -3.92 -11.35
CA PRO A 390 19.11 -2.83 -10.42
C PRO A 390 20.04 -1.65 -10.69
N TYR A 391 19.50 -0.44 -10.64
CA TYR A 391 20.27 0.79 -10.71
C TYR A 391 21.09 1.00 -9.44
N THR A 392 22.30 1.50 -9.59
CA THR A 392 23.18 1.86 -8.49
C THR A 392 23.23 3.39 -8.35
N LEU A 393 22.91 3.90 -7.17
CA LEU A 393 22.98 5.31 -6.83
C LEU A 393 24.43 5.84 -6.85
N THR A 394 24.58 7.16 -6.86
CA THR A 394 25.89 7.81 -6.84
C THR A 394 26.72 7.50 -5.59
N ASP A 395 26.10 7.06 -4.50
CA ASP A 395 26.76 6.60 -3.27
C ASP A 395 27.13 5.10 -3.29
N GLY A 396 26.92 4.42 -4.42
CA GLY A 396 27.21 3.00 -4.61
C GLY A 396 26.13 2.03 -4.12
N LYS A 397 25.01 2.52 -3.57
CA LYS A 397 23.92 1.64 -3.11
C LYS A 397 23.03 1.22 -4.26
N SER A 398 22.63 -0.07 -4.24
CA SER A 398 21.61 -0.58 -5.16
C SER A 398 20.22 -0.10 -4.76
N THR A 399 19.42 0.29 -5.74
CA THR A 399 18.01 0.65 -5.53
C THR A 399 17.08 -0.56 -5.45
N GLY A 400 17.52 -1.75 -5.87
CA GLY A 400 16.63 -2.90 -6.09
C GLY A 400 15.63 -2.68 -7.23
N TYR A 401 15.77 -1.63 -8.04
CA TYR A 401 14.90 -1.26 -9.14
C TYR A 401 15.68 -1.05 -10.43
N GLY A 402 15.26 -1.72 -11.49
CA GLY A 402 15.79 -1.54 -12.83
C GLY A 402 14.96 -0.54 -13.64
N PHE A 403 14.64 -0.87 -14.89
CA PHE A 403 13.78 -0.03 -15.72
C PHE A 403 12.33 -0.54 -15.66
N GLY A 404 11.53 0.06 -14.78
CA GLY A 404 10.13 -0.31 -14.60
C GLY A 404 9.89 -1.64 -13.87
N LEU A 405 10.89 -2.20 -13.18
CA LEU A 405 10.86 -3.50 -12.53
C LEU A 405 11.59 -3.46 -11.18
N PHE A 406 11.00 -4.04 -10.15
CA PHE A 406 11.68 -4.40 -8.91
C PHE A 406 12.44 -5.72 -9.08
N ILE A 407 13.62 -5.79 -8.53
CA ILE A 407 14.49 -6.97 -8.57
C ILE A 407 14.92 -7.26 -7.13
N ASP A 408 14.47 -8.39 -6.61
CA ASP A 408 14.79 -8.87 -5.27
C ASP A 408 14.84 -10.41 -5.24
N THR A 409 14.70 -11.00 -4.06
CA THR A 409 14.61 -12.44 -3.88
C THR A 409 13.39 -12.82 -3.06
N GLN A 410 12.80 -13.97 -3.37
CA GLN A 410 11.84 -14.65 -2.51
C GLN A 410 12.43 -16.00 -2.11
N ASN A 411 12.79 -16.14 -0.82
CA ASN A 411 13.43 -17.36 -0.27
C ASN A 411 14.61 -17.84 -1.14
N ASP A 412 15.54 -16.91 -1.42
CA ASP A 412 16.76 -17.05 -2.23
C ASP A 412 16.56 -17.23 -3.74
N GLN A 413 15.32 -17.34 -4.22
CA GLN A 413 15.04 -17.35 -5.66
C GLN A 413 14.92 -15.91 -6.17
N ARG A 414 15.66 -15.60 -7.23
CA ARG A 414 15.58 -14.28 -7.89
C ARG A 414 14.16 -14.00 -8.33
N ARG A 415 13.66 -12.82 -7.97
CA ARG A 415 12.32 -12.36 -8.35
C ARG A 415 12.41 -11.04 -9.09
N VAL A 416 11.73 -10.96 -10.23
CA VAL A 416 11.55 -9.74 -11.03
C VAL A 416 10.06 -9.46 -11.04
N HIS A 417 9.63 -8.30 -10.53
CA HIS A 417 8.22 -8.06 -10.34
C HIS A 417 7.84 -6.57 -10.42
N HIS A 418 6.57 -6.29 -10.62
CA HIS A 418 5.99 -4.98 -10.38
C HIS A 418 4.52 -5.10 -10.01
N GLY A 419 4.14 -4.41 -8.94
CA GLY A 419 2.74 -4.25 -8.57
C GLY A 419 2.10 -3.04 -9.24
N GLY A 420 0.79 -3.09 -9.41
CA GLY A 420 0.01 -1.99 -9.96
C GLY A 420 -1.14 -1.60 -9.05
N ALA A 421 -1.32 -0.30 -8.89
CA ALA A 421 -2.48 0.30 -8.27
C ALA A 421 -2.92 1.50 -9.11
N ASP A 422 -4.17 1.53 -9.45
CA ASP A 422 -4.92 2.70 -9.83
C ASP A 422 -5.96 2.98 -8.72
N VAL A 423 -6.87 3.91 -8.88
CA VAL A 423 -7.87 4.22 -7.84
C VAL A 423 -8.56 2.96 -7.36
N SER A 424 -9.03 2.14 -8.29
CA SER A 424 -9.92 1.00 -8.02
C SER A 424 -9.43 -0.33 -8.61
N HIS A 425 -8.23 -0.37 -9.18
CA HIS A 425 -7.64 -1.59 -9.71
C HIS A 425 -6.34 -1.94 -9.00
N ARG A 426 -6.07 -3.23 -8.87
CA ARG A 426 -4.82 -3.78 -8.31
C ARG A 426 -4.29 -4.87 -9.22
N SER A 427 -2.98 -4.92 -9.36
CA SER A 427 -2.31 -5.99 -10.10
C SER A 427 -0.96 -6.35 -9.49
N MET A 428 -0.46 -7.52 -9.82
CA MET A 428 0.90 -7.93 -9.58
C MET A 428 1.33 -8.85 -10.71
N LEU A 429 2.51 -8.61 -11.26
CA LEU A 429 3.23 -9.56 -12.10
C LEU A 429 4.53 -9.91 -11.40
N ALA A 430 4.79 -11.18 -11.17
CA ALA A 430 6.02 -11.67 -10.58
C ALA A 430 6.61 -12.82 -11.40
N LEU A 431 7.88 -12.72 -11.72
CA LEU A 431 8.66 -13.67 -12.48
C LEU A 431 9.75 -14.24 -11.59
N TYR A 432 10.02 -15.51 -11.78
CA TYR A 432 11.13 -16.26 -11.17
C TYR A 432 11.99 -16.80 -12.32
N PRO A 433 12.94 -16.00 -12.84
CA PRO A 433 13.70 -16.34 -14.05
C PRO A 433 14.43 -17.69 -13.94
N ASP A 434 15.01 -17.97 -12.78
CA ASP A 434 15.77 -19.20 -12.53
C ASP A 434 14.88 -20.46 -12.52
N LEU A 435 13.57 -20.29 -12.29
CA LEU A 435 12.57 -21.37 -12.35
C LEU A 435 11.85 -21.43 -13.70
N ASN A 436 12.12 -20.49 -14.61
CA ASN A 436 11.31 -20.29 -15.82
C ASN A 436 9.80 -20.27 -15.51
N ALA A 437 9.42 -19.52 -14.48
CA ALA A 437 8.08 -19.52 -13.91
C ALA A 437 7.60 -18.10 -13.61
N GLY A 438 6.28 -17.95 -13.50
CA GLY A 438 5.70 -16.65 -13.12
C GLY A 438 4.25 -16.77 -12.71
N ILE A 439 3.75 -15.69 -12.18
CA ILE A 439 2.39 -15.52 -11.71
C ILE A 439 1.94 -14.08 -11.96
N THR A 440 0.67 -13.91 -12.29
CA THR A 440 0.02 -12.61 -12.29
C THR A 440 -1.34 -12.68 -11.61
N VAL A 441 -1.69 -11.62 -10.89
CA VAL A 441 -3.04 -11.37 -10.39
C VAL A 441 -3.52 -10.02 -10.87
N GLN A 442 -4.83 -9.90 -11.07
CA GLN A 442 -5.53 -8.67 -11.41
C GLN A 442 -6.82 -8.60 -10.61
N SER A 443 -7.21 -7.43 -10.15
CA SER A 443 -8.49 -7.19 -9.48
C SER A 443 -9.03 -5.81 -9.82
N ASN A 444 -10.35 -5.69 -9.87
CA ASN A 444 -11.07 -4.43 -9.98
C ASN A 444 -11.65 -3.95 -8.64
N ASP A 445 -11.07 -4.42 -7.53
CA ASP A 445 -11.33 -3.95 -6.17
C ASP A 445 -10.17 -3.09 -5.68
N GLY A 446 -10.43 -1.82 -5.37
CA GLY A 446 -9.43 -0.90 -4.80
C GLY A 446 -8.82 -1.35 -3.47
N ALA A 447 -9.48 -2.25 -2.73
CA ALA A 447 -9.00 -2.79 -1.46
C ALA A 447 -8.27 -4.14 -1.61
N PHE A 448 -8.13 -4.68 -2.82
CA PHE A 448 -7.46 -5.96 -3.05
C PHE A 448 -5.97 -5.89 -2.65
N ASP A 449 -5.55 -6.84 -1.82
CA ASP A 449 -4.13 -6.99 -1.46
C ASP A 449 -3.43 -7.90 -2.47
N ALA A 450 -2.74 -7.30 -3.44
CA ALA A 450 -2.03 -8.03 -4.47
C ALA A 450 -0.82 -8.82 -3.95
N SER A 451 -0.40 -8.65 -2.68
CA SER A 451 0.68 -9.45 -2.08
C SER A 451 0.33 -10.94 -1.92
N VAL A 452 -0.95 -11.29 -1.95
CA VAL A 452 -1.44 -12.68 -2.00
C VAL A 452 -0.79 -13.48 -3.14
N THR A 453 -0.35 -12.80 -4.20
CA THR A 453 0.41 -13.38 -5.32
C THR A 453 1.59 -14.21 -4.86
N PHE A 454 2.32 -13.75 -3.85
CA PHE A 454 3.54 -14.43 -3.39
C PHE A 454 3.24 -15.69 -2.58
N GLN A 455 2.12 -15.74 -1.85
CA GLN A 455 1.66 -16.95 -1.19
C GLN A 455 1.19 -18.00 -2.21
N ILE A 456 0.46 -17.55 -3.24
CA ILE A 456 0.01 -18.44 -4.32
C ILE A 456 1.22 -19.00 -5.08
N ALA A 457 2.19 -18.12 -5.46
CA ALA A 457 3.42 -18.56 -6.13
C ALA A 457 4.17 -19.63 -5.33
N GLN A 458 4.31 -19.43 -4.01
CA GLN A 458 4.96 -20.40 -3.12
C GLN A 458 4.25 -21.75 -3.09
N ALA A 459 2.93 -21.78 -3.22
CA ALA A 459 2.18 -23.03 -3.27
C ALA A 459 2.39 -23.80 -4.58
N PHE A 460 2.53 -23.10 -5.72
CA PHE A 460 2.79 -23.72 -7.02
C PHE A 460 4.27 -24.04 -7.26
N PHE A 461 5.18 -23.32 -6.61
CA PHE A 461 6.63 -23.46 -6.78
C PHE A 461 7.28 -23.81 -5.43
N PRO A 462 7.46 -25.10 -5.12
CA PRO A 462 8.05 -25.54 -3.85
C PRO A 462 9.44 -24.93 -3.57
N GLU A 463 10.17 -24.56 -4.61
CA GLU A 463 11.48 -23.90 -4.51
C GLU A 463 11.40 -22.52 -3.81
N LEU A 464 10.21 -21.92 -3.77
CA LEU A 464 9.93 -20.67 -3.06
C LEU A 464 9.56 -20.91 -1.57
N ALA A 465 9.44 -22.14 -1.13
CA ALA A 465 9.16 -22.43 0.26
C ALA A 465 10.33 -21.96 1.15
N PRO A 466 10.06 -21.41 2.33
CA PRO A 466 11.11 -21.13 3.29
C PRO A 466 11.90 -22.41 3.54
N LYS A 467 13.23 -22.33 3.37
CA LYS A 467 14.10 -23.43 3.78
C LYS A 467 13.85 -23.67 5.28
N PRO A 468 13.67 -24.93 5.73
CA PRO A 468 13.61 -25.20 7.15
C PRO A 468 14.83 -24.53 7.78
N LEU A 469 14.61 -23.64 8.73
CA LEU A 469 15.70 -23.17 9.57
C LEU A 469 16.31 -24.46 10.13
N VAL A 470 17.57 -24.74 9.77
CA VAL A 470 18.35 -25.78 10.46
C VAL A 470 18.12 -25.50 11.92
N ALA A 471 17.56 -26.48 12.65
CA ALA A 471 17.11 -26.29 14.01
C ALA A 471 18.27 -25.71 14.81
N ALA A 472 18.30 -24.38 14.93
CA ALA A 472 19.16 -23.71 15.88
C ALA A 472 18.78 -24.33 17.23
N ALA A 473 19.77 -24.74 17.98
CA ALA A 473 19.61 -25.27 19.33
C ALA A 473 18.49 -24.50 20.01
N THR A 474 17.51 -25.20 20.55
CA THR A 474 16.22 -24.69 21.03
C THR A 474 16.37 -23.35 21.75
N PHE A 475 16.17 -22.24 21.02
CA PHE A 475 16.28 -20.89 21.60
C PHE A 475 15.05 -20.68 22.47
N ASP A 476 15.28 -20.57 23.76
CA ASP A 476 14.21 -20.25 24.70
C ASP A 476 14.07 -18.72 24.84
N ALA A 477 13.04 -18.18 24.23
CA ALA A 477 12.75 -16.76 24.30
C ALA A 477 12.47 -16.25 25.73
N ALA A 478 12.14 -17.14 26.68
CA ALA A 478 11.88 -16.79 28.05
C ALA A 478 13.19 -16.52 28.84
N THR A 479 14.30 -17.09 28.37
CA THR A 479 15.62 -16.90 28.99
C THR A 479 16.42 -15.74 28.38
N TYR A 480 15.87 -15.05 27.37
CA TYR A 480 16.55 -13.92 26.72
C TYR A 480 16.66 -12.74 27.68
N ASP A 481 17.90 -12.31 27.98
CA ASP A 481 18.14 -11.17 28.85
C ASP A 481 17.62 -9.86 28.22
N PRO A 482 16.60 -9.20 28.80
CA PRO A 482 16.05 -7.96 28.25
C PRO A 482 17.06 -6.81 28.17
N LYS A 483 18.16 -6.82 28.93
CA LYS A 483 19.23 -5.83 28.84
C LYS A 483 19.91 -5.86 27.48
N GLN A 484 19.92 -7.01 26.83
CA GLN A 484 20.43 -7.17 25.46
C GLN A 484 19.67 -6.34 24.43
N PHE A 485 18.43 -5.90 24.71
CA PHE A 485 17.64 -5.10 23.76
C PHE A 485 18.23 -3.72 23.48
N ASP A 486 19.01 -3.16 24.42
CA ASP A 486 19.59 -1.82 24.26
C ASP A 486 20.54 -1.71 23.07
N GLN A 487 21.25 -2.79 22.73
CA GLN A 487 22.16 -2.81 21.58
C GLN A 487 21.44 -2.65 20.23
N PHE A 488 20.15 -3.02 20.16
CA PHE A 488 19.34 -2.96 18.93
C PHE A 488 18.58 -1.65 18.77
N THR A 489 18.47 -0.84 19.82
CA THR A 489 17.75 0.43 19.76
C THR A 489 18.38 1.39 18.78
N GLY A 490 17.55 2.19 18.09
CA GLY A 490 18.02 3.18 17.10
C GLY A 490 17.14 3.27 15.88
N SER A 491 17.60 4.03 14.89
CA SER A 491 16.94 4.24 13.62
C SER A 491 17.67 3.53 12.48
N TYR A 492 16.92 2.83 11.68
CA TYR A 492 17.41 1.97 10.60
C TYR A 492 16.60 2.25 9.33
N PRO A 493 16.99 3.26 8.53
CA PRO A 493 16.38 3.47 7.22
C PRO A 493 16.62 2.25 6.34
N LEU A 494 15.62 1.85 5.57
CA LEU A 494 15.80 0.82 4.55
C LEU A 494 16.77 1.31 3.49
N ASP A 495 17.76 0.49 3.14
CA ASP A 495 18.80 0.88 2.17
C ASP A 495 18.17 1.21 0.80
N ALA A 496 17.16 0.47 0.37
CA ALA A 496 16.44 0.70 -0.87
C ALA A 496 15.34 1.77 -0.81
N ALA A 497 14.97 2.24 0.40
CA ALA A 497 13.91 3.23 0.62
C ALA A 497 14.20 4.01 1.93
N PRO A 498 15.20 4.92 1.93
CA PRO A 498 15.67 5.57 3.16
C PRO A 498 14.63 6.41 3.91
N GLN A 499 13.58 6.85 3.22
CA GLN A 499 12.43 7.52 3.82
C GLN A 499 11.57 6.57 4.67
N PHE A 500 11.72 5.27 4.50
CA PHE A 500 11.06 4.26 5.30
C PHE A 500 12.02 3.76 6.39
N VAL A 501 11.86 4.30 7.58
CA VAL A 501 12.76 4.06 8.72
C VAL A 501 12.12 3.07 9.68
N LEU A 502 12.85 2.04 10.04
CA LEU A 502 12.53 1.16 11.15
C LEU A 502 13.15 1.75 12.42
N THR A 503 12.34 2.17 13.35
CA THR A 503 12.81 2.66 14.65
C THR A 503 12.64 1.57 15.70
N PHE A 504 13.71 1.20 16.37
CA PHE A 504 13.67 0.22 17.47
C PHE A 504 13.83 0.93 18.81
N THR A 505 12.91 0.64 19.74
CA THR A 505 12.87 1.24 21.07
C THR A 505 12.62 0.18 22.13
N ARG A 506 13.26 0.31 23.30
CA ARG A 506 12.98 -0.53 24.46
C ARG A 506 12.02 0.18 25.40
N ALA A 507 11.09 -0.58 25.99
CA ALA A 507 10.27 -0.14 27.11
C ALA A 507 10.15 -1.29 28.11
N GLY A 508 10.76 -1.14 29.28
CA GLY A 508 10.90 -2.23 30.26
C GLY A 508 11.63 -3.43 29.66
N ASP A 509 11.02 -4.60 29.76
CA ASP A 509 11.54 -5.87 29.23
C ASP A 509 11.01 -6.20 27.83
N THR A 510 10.75 -5.18 27.04
CA THR A 510 10.19 -5.38 25.68
C THR A 510 10.91 -4.50 24.68
N LEU A 511 11.32 -5.11 23.55
CA LEU A 511 11.78 -4.42 22.36
C LEU A 511 10.60 -4.18 21.42
N TYR A 512 10.54 -3.00 20.84
CA TYR A 512 9.52 -2.58 19.88
C TYR A 512 10.15 -2.12 18.58
N THR A 513 9.42 -2.30 17.49
CA THR A 513 9.71 -1.66 16.20
C THR A 513 8.57 -0.74 15.79
N GLN A 514 8.91 0.32 15.11
CA GLN A 514 7.94 1.22 14.46
C GLN A 514 8.49 1.62 13.10
N ALA A 515 7.79 1.27 12.03
CA ALA A 515 8.10 1.74 10.70
C ALA A 515 7.46 3.12 10.44
N THR A 516 8.05 3.92 9.56
CA THR A 516 7.55 5.25 9.19
C THR A 516 6.06 5.20 8.85
N GLY A 517 5.26 6.02 9.51
CA GLY A 517 3.81 6.11 9.29
C GLY A 517 2.99 4.92 9.82
N GLN A 518 3.60 3.96 10.51
CA GLN A 518 2.93 2.78 11.04
C GLN A 518 2.87 2.78 12.56
N MET A 519 2.04 1.90 13.12
CA MET A 519 1.94 1.74 14.58
C MET A 519 3.18 1.04 15.14
N LYS A 520 3.45 1.29 16.42
CA LYS A 520 4.50 0.61 17.19
C LYS A 520 4.12 -0.84 17.47
N LEU A 521 4.97 -1.79 17.08
CA LEU A 521 4.75 -3.23 17.22
C LEU A 521 5.79 -3.84 18.15
N ARG A 522 5.38 -4.85 18.90
CA ARG A 522 6.26 -5.59 19.82
C ARG A 522 7.10 -6.60 19.05
N LEU A 523 8.34 -6.77 19.45
CA LEU A 523 9.26 -7.79 18.94
C LEU A 523 9.42 -8.92 19.96
N ARG A 524 9.45 -10.17 19.48
CA ARG A 524 9.73 -11.35 20.25
C ARG A 524 11.04 -11.97 19.75
N PRO A 525 12.03 -12.20 20.60
CA PRO A 525 13.28 -12.84 20.19
C PRO A 525 13.02 -14.26 19.67
N THR A 526 13.71 -14.64 18.60
CA THR A 526 13.72 -15.98 17.99
C THR A 526 15.15 -16.53 17.88
N SER A 527 16.16 -15.65 18.06
CA SER A 527 17.57 -15.96 18.25
C SER A 527 18.23 -14.78 18.97
N ASP A 528 19.54 -14.82 19.15
CA ASP A 528 20.33 -13.71 19.75
C ASP A 528 20.27 -12.40 18.95
N THR A 529 19.91 -12.46 17.67
CA THR A 529 19.85 -11.30 16.78
C THR A 529 18.58 -11.24 15.94
N SER A 530 17.71 -12.25 16.01
CA SER A 530 16.49 -12.33 15.19
C SER A 530 15.24 -12.22 16.05
N PHE A 531 14.24 -11.48 15.53
CA PHE A 531 13.01 -11.17 16.26
C PHE A 531 11.81 -11.30 15.33
N ALA A 532 10.77 -11.99 15.77
CA ALA A 532 9.47 -11.98 15.11
C ALA A 532 8.69 -10.70 15.47
N VAL A 533 8.11 -10.04 14.48
CA VAL A 533 7.24 -8.88 14.69
C VAL A 533 5.84 -9.37 15.06
N GLN A 534 5.37 -9.00 16.24
CA GLN A 534 4.06 -9.46 16.70
C GLN A 534 2.92 -8.75 15.95
N GLY A 535 1.96 -9.55 15.47
CA GLY A 535 0.78 -9.06 14.77
C GLY A 535 0.92 -8.88 13.26
N VAL A 536 2.11 -9.11 12.71
CA VAL A 536 2.34 -9.14 11.27
C VAL A 536 3.27 -10.30 10.88
N PRO A 537 3.13 -10.90 9.69
CA PRO A 537 4.02 -11.97 9.19
C PRO A 537 5.36 -11.37 8.73
N ALA A 538 6.13 -10.86 9.68
CA ALA A 538 7.43 -10.25 9.44
C ALA A 538 8.41 -10.62 10.56
N SER A 539 9.70 -10.59 10.26
CA SER A 539 10.78 -10.70 11.23
C SER A 539 11.87 -9.68 10.95
N VAL A 540 12.69 -9.42 11.97
CA VAL A 540 13.86 -8.56 11.87
C VAL A 540 15.08 -9.36 12.28
N GLU A 541 16.12 -9.33 11.48
CA GLU A 541 17.42 -9.95 11.76
C GLU A 541 18.46 -8.84 11.86
N PHE A 542 19.07 -8.64 13.03
CA PHE A 542 20.09 -7.63 13.22
C PHE A 542 21.46 -8.11 12.72
N ILE A 543 22.15 -7.21 12.01
CA ILE A 543 23.48 -7.45 11.46
C ILE A 543 24.52 -6.92 12.47
N ARG A 544 25.54 -7.73 12.77
CA ARG A 544 26.68 -7.35 13.58
C ARG A 544 27.96 -7.34 12.74
N ASP A 545 28.88 -6.44 13.05
CA ASP A 545 30.24 -6.44 12.54
C ASP A 545 31.15 -7.46 13.26
N ALA A 546 32.41 -7.53 12.87
CA ALA A 546 33.41 -8.42 13.47
C ALA A 546 33.63 -8.13 14.99
N ALA A 547 33.38 -6.91 15.44
CA ALA A 547 33.43 -6.50 16.85
C ALA A 547 32.10 -6.77 17.59
N LYS A 548 31.16 -7.51 17.01
CA LYS A 548 29.81 -7.82 17.50
C LYS A 548 28.90 -6.60 17.69
N LYS A 549 29.26 -5.43 17.18
CA LYS A 549 28.43 -4.22 17.22
C LYS A 549 27.33 -4.31 16.17
N VAL A 550 26.11 -3.92 16.54
CA VAL A 550 24.98 -3.88 15.60
C VAL A 550 25.14 -2.71 14.63
N THR A 551 25.25 -3.03 13.33
CA THR A 551 25.46 -2.08 12.23
C THR A 551 24.27 -1.94 11.30
N GLY A 552 23.31 -2.87 11.36
CA GLY A 552 22.15 -2.86 10.51
C GLY A 552 21.09 -3.88 10.95
N ALA A 553 20.06 -3.97 10.15
CA ALA A 553 19.00 -4.96 10.28
C ALA A 553 18.52 -5.41 8.89
N VAL A 554 17.88 -6.57 8.82
CA VAL A 554 17.15 -7.05 7.65
C VAL A 554 15.70 -7.24 8.07
N LEU A 555 14.80 -6.49 7.46
CA LEU A 555 13.36 -6.73 7.55
C LEU A 555 13.01 -7.86 6.58
N VAL A 556 12.42 -8.93 7.10
CA VAL A 556 11.91 -10.06 6.29
C VAL A 556 10.39 -10.03 6.34
N GLN A 557 9.76 -9.79 5.21
CA GLN A 557 8.30 -9.71 5.09
C GLN A 557 7.84 -10.20 3.72
N GLY A 558 6.85 -11.10 3.67
CA GLY A 558 6.34 -11.66 2.42
C GLY A 558 7.41 -12.38 1.59
N GLY A 559 8.44 -12.94 2.23
CA GLY A 559 9.61 -13.55 1.57
C GLY A 559 10.67 -12.54 1.08
N ALA A 560 10.36 -11.24 1.04
CA ALA A 560 11.34 -10.20 0.71
C ALA A 560 12.27 -9.93 1.90
N ARG A 561 13.56 -9.74 1.61
CA ARG A 561 14.59 -9.38 2.59
C ARG A 561 15.09 -7.96 2.28
N GLN A 562 14.74 -7.01 3.15
CA GLN A 562 15.06 -5.60 2.96
C GLN A 562 16.10 -5.16 4.00
N LYS A 563 17.28 -4.82 3.53
CA LYS A 563 18.37 -4.35 4.39
C LYS A 563 18.11 -2.92 4.86
N ALA A 564 18.44 -2.65 6.11
CA ALA A 564 18.39 -1.35 6.75
C ALA A 564 19.72 -1.10 7.48
N THR A 565 20.36 0.02 7.19
CA THR A 565 21.64 0.38 7.81
C THR A 565 21.39 1.23 9.06
N ARG A 566 22.04 0.89 10.19
CA ARG A 566 21.88 1.65 11.43
C ARG A 566 22.48 3.05 11.30
N GLN A 567 21.71 4.07 11.62
CA GLN A 567 22.22 5.43 11.75
C GLN A 567 22.97 5.62 13.08
N SER A 568 24.11 6.30 13.05
CA SER A 568 24.99 6.49 14.21
C SER A 568 24.47 7.51 15.23
N ALA A 569 23.49 8.33 14.88
CA ALA A 569 22.86 9.27 15.80
C ALA A 569 21.60 8.64 16.44
N ALA A 570 21.58 8.56 17.75
CA ALA A 570 20.33 8.31 18.48
C ALA A 570 19.34 9.43 18.12
N VAL A 571 18.23 9.07 17.48
CA VAL A 571 17.10 10.01 17.38
C VAL A 571 16.59 10.18 18.82
N VAL A 572 16.98 11.29 19.42
CA VAL A 572 16.32 11.76 20.64
C VAL A 572 14.88 12.03 20.21
N VAL A 573 13.96 11.15 20.61
CA VAL A 573 12.53 11.43 20.43
C VAL A 573 12.24 12.62 21.34
N ALA A 574 12.30 13.82 20.76
CA ALA A 574 11.92 15.05 21.46
C ALA A 574 10.50 14.86 21.97
N ALA A 575 10.23 15.32 23.19
CA ALA A 575 8.87 15.29 23.73
C ALA A 575 7.92 16.00 22.72
N PRO A 576 6.70 15.46 22.50
CA PRO A 576 5.77 16.06 21.57
C PRO A 576 5.56 17.53 21.94
N TRP A 577 5.76 18.43 20.97
CA TRP A 577 5.48 19.84 21.17
C TRP A 577 3.98 20.03 21.42
N ARG A 578 3.66 20.78 22.45
CA ARG A 578 2.28 21.13 22.80
C ARG A 578 2.11 22.65 22.70
N PRO A 579 1.82 23.19 21.53
CA PRO A 579 1.63 24.63 21.35
C PRO A 579 0.44 25.12 22.16
N THR A 580 0.56 26.29 22.74
CA THR A 580 -0.53 27.01 23.38
C THR A 580 -1.54 27.49 22.31
N VAL A 581 -2.77 27.80 22.73
CA VAL A 581 -3.79 28.36 21.81
C VAL A 581 -3.32 29.71 21.23
N ALA A 582 -2.57 30.50 21.99
CA ALA A 582 -1.99 31.74 21.51
C ALA A 582 -0.96 31.52 20.39
N GLU A 583 -0.07 30.52 20.54
CA GLU A 583 0.88 30.13 19.50
C GLU A 583 0.16 29.62 18.25
N LEU A 584 -0.91 28.81 18.40
CA LEU A 584 -1.71 28.34 17.28
C LEU A 584 -2.43 29.50 16.57
N ASN A 585 -3.00 30.46 17.32
CA ASN A 585 -3.65 31.66 16.74
C ASN A 585 -2.66 32.53 15.95
N ALA A 586 -1.41 32.58 16.36
CA ALA A 586 -0.37 33.31 15.62
C ALA A 586 -0.08 32.68 14.24
N LEU A 587 -0.42 31.39 14.05
CA LEU A 587 -0.30 30.69 12.77
C LEU A 587 -1.53 30.86 11.87
N SER A 588 -2.66 31.33 12.40
CA SER A 588 -3.89 31.52 11.62
C SER A 588 -3.67 32.51 10.48
N GLY A 589 -4.29 32.24 9.34
CA GLY A 589 -4.19 33.05 8.15
C GLY A 589 -4.10 32.23 6.87
N ARG A 590 -3.93 32.93 5.74
CA ARG A 590 -3.84 32.31 4.41
C ARG A 590 -2.39 32.13 3.99
N TYR A 591 -2.13 31.05 3.31
CA TYR A 591 -0.82 30.68 2.78
C TYR A 591 -0.97 30.26 1.32
N TYR A 592 -0.02 30.67 0.48
CA TYR A 592 -0.02 30.40 -0.95
C TYR A 592 1.24 29.67 -1.39
N SER A 593 1.08 28.66 -2.22
CA SER A 593 2.18 28.00 -2.91
C SER A 593 2.22 28.44 -4.37
N GLU A 594 3.30 29.12 -4.77
CA GLU A 594 3.54 29.48 -6.18
C GLU A 594 3.76 28.22 -7.04
N GLU A 595 4.44 27.21 -6.48
CA GLU A 595 4.71 25.95 -7.16
C GLU A 595 3.42 25.19 -7.52
N LEU A 596 2.45 25.18 -6.59
CA LEU A 596 1.19 24.44 -6.76
C LEU A 596 0.01 25.33 -7.15
N GLU A 597 0.18 26.65 -7.18
CA GLU A 597 -0.89 27.62 -7.49
C GLU A 597 -2.15 27.43 -6.63
N THR A 598 -1.95 27.19 -5.33
CA THR A 598 -3.04 26.89 -4.40
C THR A 598 -2.90 27.61 -3.07
N TYR A 599 -4.04 27.84 -2.40
CA TYR A 599 -4.14 28.43 -1.09
C TYR A 599 -4.53 27.40 -0.03
N TRP A 600 -3.88 27.51 1.13
CA TRP A 600 -4.33 26.88 2.36
C TRP A 600 -4.67 27.98 3.38
N GLU A 601 -5.69 27.74 4.20
CA GLU A 601 -6.04 28.62 5.31
C GLU A 601 -5.91 27.84 6.61
N PHE A 602 -5.18 28.41 7.57
CA PHE A 602 -5.08 27.88 8.92
C PHE A 602 -6.05 28.62 9.83
N VAL A 603 -6.86 27.88 10.55
CA VAL A 603 -7.76 28.37 11.59
C VAL A 603 -7.59 27.54 12.85
N VAL A 604 -7.90 28.14 14.02
CA VAL A 604 -7.95 27.37 15.28
C VAL A 604 -9.39 27.00 15.57
N SER A 605 -9.65 25.70 15.72
CA SER A 605 -10.95 25.15 16.12
C SER A 605 -10.74 24.10 17.19
N ASP A 606 -11.52 24.16 18.28
CA ASP A 606 -11.43 23.25 19.43
C ASP A 606 -10.00 23.08 19.97
N GLY A 607 -9.24 24.16 20.02
CA GLY A 607 -7.87 24.17 20.52
C GLY A 607 -6.84 23.48 19.61
N LYS A 608 -7.20 23.18 18.36
CA LYS A 608 -6.33 22.57 17.35
C LYS A 608 -6.18 23.52 16.15
N LEU A 609 -5.01 23.46 15.52
CA LEU A 609 -4.82 24.08 14.22
C LEU A 609 -5.49 23.20 13.15
N VAL A 610 -6.27 23.81 12.28
CA VAL A 610 -7.02 23.11 11.22
C VAL A 610 -6.66 23.74 9.88
N VAL A 611 -6.35 22.90 8.89
CA VAL A 611 -6.22 23.32 7.49
C VAL A 611 -7.59 23.35 6.86
N LYS A 612 -7.94 24.49 6.28
CA LYS A 612 -9.10 24.64 5.40
C LYS A 612 -8.66 24.77 3.96
N HIS A 613 -9.34 24.03 3.10
CA HIS A 613 -9.15 24.10 1.66
C HIS A 613 -10.50 23.94 0.95
N ARG A 614 -10.75 24.75 -0.10
CA ARG A 614 -12.06 24.80 -0.79
C ARG A 614 -12.57 23.46 -1.33
N ARG A 615 -11.69 22.47 -1.54
CA ARG A 615 -12.02 21.16 -2.12
C ARG A 615 -11.92 20.00 -1.14
N LEU A 616 -11.42 20.23 0.05
CA LEU A 616 -11.21 19.20 1.07
C LEU A 616 -12.07 19.48 2.29
N SER A 617 -12.40 18.44 3.02
CA SER A 617 -12.91 18.57 4.38
C SER A 617 -11.83 19.19 5.28
N ASP A 618 -12.25 19.83 6.35
CA ASP A 618 -11.34 20.39 7.36
C ASP A 618 -10.36 19.32 7.86
N ILE A 619 -9.05 19.62 7.85
CA ILE A 619 -8.00 18.69 8.26
C ILE A 619 -7.38 19.18 9.57
N PRO A 620 -7.70 18.53 10.71
CA PRO A 620 -7.06 18.86 11.98
C PRO A 620 -5.59 18.46 11.95
N LEU A 621 -4.73 19.36 12.43
CA LEU A 621 -3.31 19.17 12.54
C LEU A 621 -2.92 18.73 13.96
N THR A 622 -2.00 17.79 14.04
CA THR A 622 -1.39 17.34 15.29
C THR A 622 0.06 17.82 15.32
N ALA A 623 0.41 18.59 16.34
CA ALA A 623 1.80 18.97 16.58
C ALA A 623 2.63 17.73 16.94
N THR A 624 3.79 17.56 16.32
CA THR A 624 4.69 16.42 16.53
C THR A 624 5.97 16.85 17.24
N THR A 625 6.78 17.66 16.60
CA THR A 625 7.96 18.31 17.19
C THR A 625 7.78 19.82 17.08
N LYS A 626 8.70 20.61 17.69
CA LYS A 626 8.64 22.07 17.55
C LYS A 626 8.58 22.47 16.07
N ASP A 627 7.60 23.30 15.72
CA ASP A 627 7.35 23.81 14.38
C ASP A 627 6.91 22.76 13.33
N THR A 628 6.64 21.51 13.76
CA THR A 628 6.21 20.46 12.84
C THR A 628 4.82 19.94 13.21
N PHE A 629 3.97 19.81 12.19
CA PHE A 629 2.62 19.27 12.31
C PHE A 629 2.42 18.11 11.33
N SER A 630 1.52 17.21 11.69
CA SER A 630 1.00 16.16 10.79
C SER A 630 -0.51 16.27 10.66
N GLY A 631 -1.04 16.01 9.47
CA GLY A 631 -2.47 16.00 9.20
C GLY A 631 -2.77 15.26 7.90
N GLY A 632 -3.74 14.33 7.92
CA GLY A 632 -4.05 13.53 6.74
C GLY A 632 -2.82 12.80 6.18
N ALA A 633 -2.56 12.94 4.89
CA ALA A 633 -1.46 12.29 4.16
C ALA A 633 -0.20 13.17 4.04
N PHE A 634 -0.07 14.25 4.83
CA PHE A 634 1.06 15.16 4.74
C PHE A 634 1.61 15.57 6.11
N THR A 635 2.83 16.06 6.09
CA THR A 635 3.44 16.78 7.20
C THR A 635 3.80 18.19 6.76
N LEU A 636 3.90 19.12 7.70
CA LEU A 636 4.36 20.47 7.43
C LEU A 636 5.33 20.94 8.51
N THR A 637 6.30 21.75 8.10
CA THR A 637 7.29 22.38 8.98
C THR A 637 7.24 23.89 8.79
N LEU A 638 7.07 24.63 9.86
CA LEU A 638 6.97 26.10 9.81
C LEU A 638 8.28 26.74 9.38
N GLU A 639 8.17 27.75 8.53
CA GLU A 639 9.25 28.68 8.19
C GLU A 639 9.11 29.93 9.05
N ARG A 640 10.17 30.30 9.79
CA ARG A 640 10.18 31.50 10.63
C ARG A 640 11.23 32.51 10.16
N ASP A 641 10.92 33.76 10.33
CA ASP A 641 11.90 34.84 10.16
C ASP A 641 12.83 34.99 11.38
N ARG A 642 13.76 35.95 11.31
CA ARG A 642 14.73 36.20 12.39
C ARG A 642 14.08 36.68 13.70
N SER A 643 12.84 37.18 13.66
CA SER A 643 12.07 37.56 14.85
C SER A 643 11.33 36.38 15.48
N GLY A 644 11.33 35.20 14.83
CA GLY A 644 10.57 34.01 15.23
C GLY A 644 9.14 34.01 14.72
N GLN A 645 8.71 34.98 13.91
CA GLN A 645 7.38 35.00 13.31
C GLN A 645 7.28 33.98 12.18
N ALA A 646 6.17 33.20 12.13
CA ALA A 646 5.90 32.29 11.03
C ALA A 646 5.56 33.07 9.75
N ILE A 647 6.41 32.92 8.74
CA ILE A 647 6.29 33.55 7.41
C ILE A 647 5.82 32.59 6.34
N GLY A 648 5.79 31.29 6.65
CA GLY A 648 5.39 30.25 5.75
C GLY A 648 5.53 28.87 6.38
N PHE A 649 5.41 27.83 5.54
CA PHE A 649 5.72 26.46 5.89
C PHE A 649 6.14 25.66 4.64
N TYR A 650 6.80 24.56 4.88
CA TYR A 650 7.11 23.53 3.88
C TYR A 650 6.21 22.32 4.09
N ALA A 651 5.49 21.91 3.05
CA ALA A 651 4.63 20.73 3.06
C ALA A 651 5.33 19.53 2.40
N ASN A 652 5.17 18.36 3.02
CA ASN A 652 5.68 17.09 2.52
C ASN A 652 4.49 16.11 2.37
N ALA A 653 4.26 15.66 1.15
CA ALA A 653 3.23 14.67 0.82
C ALA A 653 3.91 13.41 0.27
N THR A 654 4.24 12.47 1.13
CA THR A 654 4.89 11.19 0.84
C THR A 654 6.15 11.34 -0.04
N ARG A 655 5.99 11.43 -1.38
CA ARG A 655 7.08 11.46 -2.38
C ARG A 655 7.35 12.86 -2.95
N SER A 656 6.50 13.84 -2.67
CA SER A 656 6.74 15.26 -3.00
C SER A 656 7.03 16.02 -1.73
N ARG A 657 8.24 16.57 -1.61
CA ARG A 657 8.78 17.13 -0.37
C ARG A 657 9.13 18.60 -0.53
N ASP A 658 9.18 19.31 0.60
CA ASP A 658 9.66 20.70 0.71
C ASP A 658 8.91 21.67 -0.22
N ILE A 659 7.61 21.48 -0.36
CA ILE A 659 6.76 22.37 -1.15
C ILE A 659 6.39 23.58 -0.27
N ARG A 660 6.87 24.75 -0.67
CA ARG A 660 6.73 25.97 0.10
C ARG A 660 5.35 26.60 -0.05
N PHE A 661 4.79 27.03 1.08
CA PHE A 661 3.62 27.89 1.19
C PHE A 661 4.03 29.16 1.95
N ALA A 662 3.98 30.31 1.31
CA ALA A 662 4.27 31.60 1.91
C ALA A 662 3.01 32.20 2.54
N ARG A 663 3.15 32.84 3.70
CA ARG A 663 2.03 33.54 4.34
C ARG A 663 1.62 34.74 3.48
N VAL A 664 0.32 34.82 3.17
CA VAL A 664 -0.24 35.95 2.45
C VAL A 664 -0.55 37.06 3.45
N ARG A 665 -0.11 38.27 3.17
CA ARG A 665 -0.34 39.48 4.00
C ARG A 665 -1.75 40.01 3.82
#